data_008308a60d428b160b333ef9e9c86008
#
_entry.id   008308a60d428b160b333ef9e9c86008
#
_cell.length_a   1.000
_cell.length_b   1.000
_cell.length_c   1.000
_cell.angle_alpha   90.00
_cell.angle_beta   90.00
_cell.angle_gamma   90.00
#
_symmetry.space_group_name_H-M   'P 1'
#
loop_
_entity.id
_entity.type
_entity.pdbx_description
1 polymer ?
#
loop_
_entity_poly.entity_id
_entity_poly.type
_entity_poly.pdbx_seq_one_letter_code
_entity_poly.pdbx_strand_id
1 'polypeptide(L)'
;MFFGIQLYLCLSRTLKCRASTMNKEKTAESAGFKSINPNVSFPKLEEKILKYWKKNKIFEKSVEIRPKDKTWTFLDGPPFITGLPHYGSLLSSIPKDLFPRYKTMKGYRVRRVWGWDCHGLPAENKVEVELGLKSKKEIVEKVGVKKFIEKCKLYVKNVSKDWEWYILHIGRFVDFKNAYKTMDTPYMESVMWVFKQMYDKGYIYKGLRVSLYCPHCATPISNFEVAMDQENYKTIRDVATTYKYKLLNEKDTYILAWSTTPWNKIVTPALAVNPKLTYVKVRQGSEFYILAKSTLKMLKRVQHDIVSEFKGEKLIGKKFVPHYDYYKIEKGKKAFEIIGGEFVTAKEGTGVVTIAAYGEDDLKAMLENNIHIELHVDEEGIILDNVPLFGGVYYLKANKLVDEDLRKRGLIYKKEELSHSVPLCWRCHTRLYYAPLDAWYVNVQILKEKMKKSNEKVNWYPEHFKKGRFLKSLENAPDWNISRNRFWGSPVPVWECECGERFVPGSIAELEEASGVKIKDLHKPEIDEITVACKKCAKKARRVPEVLDSWIEAASASFGERHYPFEKGLNLVGFYPPDFIGEYTGQIRAWFYVLHVVANALDLRHDGLSILSKNVLVEGVILGTDGRKMSKNYGNYPDPKELLQKFGGDALRLYLLRSPVMQGQDILISEENYRNQVKGLMLILWNSYSFFVMYANASKWNCDLKGGKLAILDRWILARLTELVLQVSRCLEKFDSVESLKLIDDFVVKDFSTWHIRRSRTRVGLGAKPMDRNTALSVMYGVLVCLSKLLAPFTPFITEEIYRNLTSGESVHLEDYPEGDSRLLDQDLIEKMKEIRYIVELGHGRRKELGIKVRQPLAKFKIQNSKFKISEELIELI
;
A
#
# COMPACT_ATOMS: atom_id res chain seq x y z
N MET A 1 24.30 2.23 50.05
CA MET A 1 23.00 1.75 50.62
C MET A 1 21.78 2.38 49.98
N PHE A 2 21.79 3.65 49.63
CA PHE A 2 20.65 4.36 49.01
C PHE A 2 20.32 3.93 47.55
N PHE A 3 21.29 3.53 46.74
CA PHE A 3 21.08 3.15 45.31
C PHE A 3 20.31 1.84 45.10
N GLY A 4 20.50 0.83 45.93
CA GLY A 4 19.78 -0.45 45.84
C GLY A 4 18.29 -0.33 46.22
N ILE A 5 17.98 0.54 47.17
CA ILE A 5 16.61 0.79 47.62
C ILE A 5 15.80 1.60 46.61
N GLN A 6 16.44 2.50 45.85
CA GLN A 6 15.79 3.33 44.85
C GLN A 6 15.48 2.52 43.57
N LEU A 7 16.31 1.54 43.18
CA LEU A 7 16.05 0.59 42.10
C LEU A 7 14.86 -0.32 42.43
N TYR A 8 14.79 -0.75 43.71
CA TYR A 8 13.67 -1.54 44.23
C TYR A 8 12.36 -0.72 44.25
N LEU A 9 12.43 0.59 44.56
CA LEU A 9 11.27 1.49 44.59
C LEU A 9 10.78 1.87 43.15
N CYS A 10 11.68 1.98 42.19
CA CYS A 10 11.29 2.28 40.78
C CYS A 10 10.66 1.05 40.09
N LEU A 11 11.20 -0.16 40.33
CA LEU A 11 10.61 -1.42 39.90
C LEU A 11 9.37 -1.82 40.71
N SER A 12 9.30 -1.50 42.02
CA SER A 12 8.19 -1.88 42.88
C SER A 12 7.00 -0.91 42.88
N ARG A 13 7.18 0.39 42.55
CA ARG A 13 6.06 1.34 42.46
C ARG A 13 5.14 1.09 41.25
N THR A 14 5.65 0.42 40.22
CA THR A 14 4.88 0.12 39.01
C THR A 14 4.48 -1.35 38.87
N LEU A 15 4.99 -2.27 39.69
CA LEU A 15 4.83 -3.71 39.54
C LEU A 15 4.17 -4.35 40.76
N LYS A 16 2.86 -4.65 40.66
CA LYS A 16 2.21 -5.56 41.60
C LYS A 16 2.69 -6.99 41.34
N CYS A 17 3.49 -7.54 42.26
CA CYS A 17 3.89 -8.94 42.20
C CYS A 17 2.73 -9.87 42.59
N ARG A 18 2.52 -10.93 41.85
CA ARG A 18 1.43 -11.90 42.07
C ARG A 18 1.50 -12.54 43.45
N ALA A 19 2.71 -12.65 44.00
CA ALA A 19 2.89 -13.28 45.33
C ALA A 19 2.44 -12.39 46.50
N SER A 20 2.36 -11.04 46.32
CA SER A 20 1.97 -10.12 47.37
C SER A 20 0.48 -9.74 47.42
N THR A 21 -0.27 -10.04 46.38
CA THR A 21 -1.68 -9.61 46.22
C THR A 21 -2.72 -10.71 46.42
N MET A 22 -2.32 -11.90 46.81
CA MET A 22 -3.30 -12.95 47.19
C MET A 22 -3.97 -12.59 48.52
N ASN A 23 -5.27 -12.32 48.47
CA ASN A 23 -6.15 -12.08 49.61
C ASN A 23 -5.85 -13.01 50.78
N LYS A 24 -5.89 -12.47 51.97
CA LYS A 24 -5.64 -13.13 53.23
C LYS A 24 -6.55 -14.35 53.58
N GLU A 25 -7.40 -14.79 52.66
CA GLU A 25 -8.41 -15.82 52.88
C GLU A 25 -8.23 -17.12 52.08
N LYS A 26 -7.09 -17.35 51.36
CA LYS A 26 -6.81 -18.67 50.77
C LYS A 26 -5.53 -19.25 51.33
N THR A 27 -5.69 -20.41 51.94
CA THR A 27 -4.72 -21.29 52.54
C THR A 27 -3.32 -21.31 51.89
N ALA A 28 -2.27 -21.39 52.72
CA ALA A 28 -0.84 -21.24 52.45
C ALA A 28 -0.23 -22.20 51.35
N GLU A 29 -1.01 -22.96 50.62
CA GLU A 29 -0.51 -23.98 49.69
C GLU A 29 -0.40 -23.54 48.22
N SER A 30 -0.74 -22.29 47.83
CA SER A 30 -0.73 -21.87 46.41
C SER A 30 0.07 -20.57 46.11
N ALA A 31 1.13 -20.27 46.86
CA ALA A 31 1.88 -19.01 46.73
C ALA A 31 3.04 -19.07 45.73
N GLY A 32 2.85 -19.66 44.54
CA GLY A 32 3.88 -19.74 43.49
C GLY A 32 3.40 -19.30 42.09
N PHE A 33 4.34 -19.15 41.18
CA PHE A 33 4.03 -18.98 39.74
C PHE A 33 3.48 -20.29 39.17
N LYS A 34 2.61 -20.19 38.13
CA LYS A 34 2.16 -21.38 37.41
C LYS A 34 3.36 -22.08 36.78
N SER A 35 3.40 -23.40 36.93
CA SER A 35 4.44 -24.23 36.31
C SER A 35 4.41 -24.09 34.80
N ILE A 36 5.59 -24.06 34.16
CA ILE A 36 5.78 -23.86 32.75
C ILE A 36 6.09 -25.20 32.09
N ASN A 37 5.38 -25.50 30.98
CA ASN A 37 5.78 -26.56 30.09
C ASN A 37 6.90 -26.08 29.19
N PRO A 38 8.12 -26.63 29.24
CA PRO A 38 9.21 -26.26 28.35
C PRO A 38 8.92 -26.58 26.89
N ASN A 39 8.08 -27.59 26.61
CA ASN A 39 7.65 -27.99 25.28
C ASN A 39 6.33 -27.26 24.90
N VAL A 40 6.40 -25.95 24.76
CA VAL A 40 5.24 -25.12 24.42
C VAL A 40 4.83 -25.27 22.94
N SER A 41 3.53 -25.36 22.67
CA SER A 41 2.97 -25.13 21.35
C SER A 41 2.48 -23.67 21.29
N PHE A 42 3.19 -22.81 20.58
CA PHE A 42 2.82 -21.40 20.45
C PHE A 42 1.44 -21.21 19.81
N PRO A 43 1.04 -21.89 18.73
CA PRO A 43 -0.30 -21.75 18.19
C PRO A 43 -1.42 -22.09 19.21
N LYS A 44 -1.23 -23.14 20.03
CA LYS A 44 -2.20 -23.46 21.11
C LYS A 44 -2.22 -22.41 22.22
N LEU A 45 -1.08 -21.83 22.50
CA LEU A 45 -0.97 -20.71 23.45
C LEU A 45 -1.72 -19.49 22.93
N GLU A 46 -1.55 -19.14 21.66
CA GLU A 46 -2.20 -18.02 20.99
C GLU A 46 -3.72 -18.16 20.99
N GLU A 47 -4.24 -19.35 20.69
CA GLU A 47 -5.67 -19.64 20.78
C GLU A 47 -6.25 -19.40 22.20
N LYS A 48 -5.51 -19.80 23.21
CA LYS A 48 -5.89 -19.56 24.62
C LYS A 48 -5.93 -18.06 24.92
N ILE A 49 -4.95 -17.31 24.44
CA ILE A 49 -4.87 -15.86 24.65
C ILE A 49 -5.96 -15.11 23.89
N LEU A 50 -6.25 -15.49 22.63
CA LEU A 50 -7.37 -14.93 21.86
C LEU A 50 -8.70 -15.06 22.61
N LYS A 51 -8.98 -16.25 23.14
CA LYS A 51 -10.18 -16.47 23.96
C LYS A 51 -10.20 -15.60 25.21
N TYR A 52 -9.05 -15.43 25.85
CA TYR A 52 -8.90 -14.56 27.01
C TYR A 52 -9.15 -13.09 26.67
N TRP A 53 -8.54 -12.56 25.60
CA TRP A 53 -8.72 -11.19 25.16
C TRP A 53 -10.18 -10.87 24.82
N LYS A 54 -10.84 -11.77 24.09
CA LYS A 54 -12.25 -11.64 23.72
C LYS A 54 -13.15 -11.61 24.97
N LYS A 55 -12.95 -12.57 25.89
CA LYS A 55 -13.76 -12.67 27.14
C LYS A 55 -13.62 -11.41 28.01
N ASN A 56 -12.41 -10.87 28.10
CA ASN A 56 -12.12 -9.76 29.04
C ASN A 56 -12.11 -8.39 28.34
N LYS A 57 -12.42 -8.32 27.03
CA LYS A 57 -12.46 -7.08 26.22
C LYS A 57 -11.16 -6.29 26.33
N ILE A 58 -10.01 -6.98 26.19
CA ILE A 58 -8.68 -6.37 26.40
C ILE A 58 -8.41 -5.26 25.39
N PHE A 59 -8.82 -5.44 24.12
CA PHE A 59 -8.67 -4.41 23.09
C PHE A 59 -9.43 -3.13 23.47
N GLU A 60 -10.72 -3.25 23.77
CA GLU A 60 -11.57 -2.12 24.13
C GLU A 60 -11.02 -1.38 25.35
N LYS A 61 -10.70 -2.12 26.42
CA LYS A 61 -10.08 -1.56 27.63
C LYS A 61 -8.79 -0.81 27.32
N SER A 62 -7.94 -1.37 26.43
CA SER A 62 -6.65 -0.73 26.07
C SER A 62 -6.82 0.67 25.46
N VAL A 63 -7.94 0.91 24.78
CA VAL A 63 -8.29 2.22 24.22
C VAL A 63 -8.98 3.11 25.27
N GLU A 64 -9.91 2.53 26.04
CA GLU A 64 -10.77 3.27 27.00
C GLU A 64 -10.01 3.87 28.18
N ILE A 65 -8.99 3.16 28.68
CA ILE A 65 -8.15 3.66 29.79
C ILE A 65 -7.29 4.87 29.42
N ARG A 66 -7.16 5.18 28.12
CA ARG A 66 -6.33 6.30 27.64
C ARG A 66 -7.11 7.61 27.61
N PRO A 67 -6.47 8.76 27.96
CA PRO A 67 -7.11 10.07 27.98
C PRO A 67 -7.75 10.43 26.63
N LYS A 68 -8.94 11.04 26.64
CA LYS A 68 -9.67 11.42 25.43
C LYS A 68 -9.02 12.57 24.66
N ASP A 69 -8.30 13.43 25.35
CA ASP A 69 -7.60 14.60 24.84
C ASP A 69 -6.20 14.31 24.30
N LYS A 70 -5.60 13.17 24.66
CA LYS A 70 -4.30 12.73 24.15
C LYS A 70 -4.46 11.67 23.06
N THR A 71 -4.82 12.11 21.86
CA THR A 71 -5.06 11.24 20.71
C THR A 71 -3.83 11.07 19.83
N TRP A 72 -3.70 9.92 19.21
CA TRP A 72 -2.82 9.68 18.06
C TRP A 72 -3.66 8.99 17.00
N THR A 73 -3.70 9.58 15.80
CA THR A 73 -4.66 9.20 14.77
C THR A 73 -4.03 8.27 13.76
N PHE A 74 -4.69 7.17 13.54
CA PHE A 74 -4.33 6.16 12.56
C PHE A 74 -5.48 6.01 11.58
N LEU A 75 -5.18 6.06 10.28
CA LEU A 75 -6.12 5.75 9.22
C LEU A 75 -5.77 4.39 8.63
N ASP A 76 -6.70 3.46 8.68
CA ASP A 76 -6.56 2.16 8.03
C ASP A 76 -6.97 2.25 6.56
N GLY A 77 -6.06 1.92 5.65
CA GLY A 77 -6.37 1.79 4.22
C GLY A 77 -7.33 0.61 4.03
N PRO A 78 -8.53 0.85 3.47
CA PRO A 78 -9.52 -0.21 3.30
C PRO A 78 -9.07 -1.19 2.22
N PRO A 79 -8.90 -2.50 2.53
CA PRO A 79 -8.62 -3.49 1.50
C PRO A 79 -9.83 -3.73 0.60
N PHE A 80 -9.57 -4.00 -0.68
CA PHE A 80 -10.58 -4.52 -1.59
C PHE A 80 -11.10 -5.88 -1.14
N ILE A 81 -12.40 -6.08 -1.19
CA ILE A 81 -13.03 -7.36 -0.83
C ILE A 81 -12.98 -8.31 -2.03
N THR A 82 -11.84 -8.99 -2.25
CA THR A 82 -11.62 -9.83 -3.45
C THR A 82 -11.02 -11.21 -3.16
N GLY A 83 -11.37 -11.82 -2.05
CA GLY A 83 -10.88 -13.14 -1.66
C GLY A 83 -10.23 -13.15 -0.30
N LEU A 84 -9.56 -14.27 0.04
CA LEU A 84 -8.91 -14.44 1.33
C LEU A 84 -7.60 -13.65 1.42
N PRO A 85 -7.17 -13.24 2.64
CA PRO A 85 -5.89 -12.60 2.84
C PRO A 85 -4.73 -13.44 2.34
N HIS A 86 -3.76 -12.81 1.71
CA HIS A 86 -2.45 -13.37 1.39
C HIS A 86 -1.37 -12.71 2.27
N TYR A 87 -0.12 -13.17 2.17
CA TYR A 87 0.97 -12.62 3.01
C TYR A 87 1.15 -11.10 2.87
N GLY A 88 0.91 -10.52 1.70
CA GLY A 88 0.93 -9.07 1.54
C GLY A 88 -0.13 -8.36 2.39
N SER A 89 -1.36 -8.92 2.46
CA SER A 89 -2.42 -8.38 3.32
C SER A 89 -2.06 -8.48 4.80
N LEU A 90 -1.40 -9.59 5.21
CA LEU A 90 -0.94 -9.80 6.58
C LEU A 90 0.26 -8.89 6.90
N LEU A 91 1.18 -8.70 5.93
CA LEU A 91 2.30 -7.76 6.06
C LEU A 91 1.79 -6.37 6.40
N SER A 92 0.94 -5.77 5.56
CA SER A 92 0.41 -4.42 5.81
C SER A 92 -0.40 -4.33 7.12
N SER A 93 -1.03 -5.43 7.56
CA SER A 93 -1.78 -5.46 8.82
C SER A 93 -0.91 -5.46 10.07
N ILE A 94 0.30 -6.03 10.02
CA ILE A 94 1.18 -6.17 11.20
C ILE A 94 1.70 -4.81 11.71
N PRO A 95 2.27 -3.91 10.89
CA PRO A 95 2.69 -2.59 11.38
C PRO A 95 1.51 -1.69 11.76
N LYS A 96 0.33 -1.89 11.15
CA LYS A 96 -0.92 -1.24 11.55
C LYS A 96 -1.45 -1.70 12.93
N ASP A 97 -0.84 -2.72 13.53
CA ASP A 97 -1.01 -3.07 14.93
C ASP A 97 0.19 -2.64 15.78
N LEU A 98 1.43 -2.90 15.31
CA LEU A 98 2.66 -2.63 16.06
C LEU A 98 2.70 -1.17 16.56
N PHE A 99 2.60 -0.20 15.64
CA PHE A 99 2.75 1.21 15.97
C PHE A 99 1.56 1.78 16.73
N PRO A 100 0.28 1.50 16.36
CA PRO A 100 -0.86 1.87 17.17
C PRO A 100 -0.85 1.26 18.59
N ARG A 101 -0.42 0.00 18.75
CA ARG A 101 -0.27 -0.65 20.05
C ARG A 101 0.83 0.00 20.88
N TYR A 102 2.00 0.27 20.28
CA TYR A 102 3.08 1.02 20.91
C TYR A 102 2.61 2.40 21.39
N LYS A 103 1.95 3.17 20.53
CA LYS A 103 1.42 4.50 20.89
C LYS A 103 0.35 4.42 21.98
N THR A 104 -0.49 3.39 21.97
CA THR A 104 -1.45 3.13 23.03
C THR A 104 -0.74 2.89 24.36
N MET A 105 0.32 2.09 24.37
CA MET A 105 1.13 1.85 25.57
C MET A 105 1.95 3.09 25.99
N LYS A 106 2.22 4.03 25.06
CA LYS A 106 2.79 5.36 25.37
C LYS A 106 1.76 6.38 25.90
N GLY A 107 0.55 5.91 26.19
CA GLY A 107 -0.50 6.71 26.83
C GLY A 107 -1.40 7.47 25.87
N TYR A 108 -1.32 7.23 24.55
CA TYR A 108 -2.23 7.84 23.59
C TYR A 108 -3.51 7.03 23.42
N ARG A 109 -4.64 7.72 23.24
CA ARG A 109 -5.88 7.11 22.80
C ARG A 109 -5.84 6.93 21.27
N VAL A 110 -5.74 5.67 20.83
CA VAL A 110 -5.64 5.33 19.39
C VAL A 110 -6.88 4.56 18.97
N ARG A 111 -7.75 5.21 18.19
CA ARG A 111 -8.89 4.55 17.56
C ARG A 111 -8.38 3.65 16.43
N ARG A 112 -8.83 2.40 16.40
CA ARG A 112 -8.45 1.38 15.42
C ARG A 112 -9.70 0.71 14.90
N VAL A 113 -10.19 1.16 13.75
CA VAL A 113 -11.40 0.64 13.10
C VAL A 113 -11.01 0.06 11.76
N TRP A 114 -11.53 -1.10 11.44
CA TRP A 114 -11.33 -1.75 10.15
C TRP A 114 -12.10 -1.02 9.07
N GLY A 115 -11.57 -0.97 7.84
CA GLY A 115 -12.24 -0.44 6.69
C GLY A 115 -12.38 -1.47 5.58
N TRP A 116 -13.41 -1.31 4.74
CA TRP A 116 -13.63 -2.14 3.56
C TRP A 116 -13.84 -1.27 2.33
N ASP A 117 -13.02 -1.51 1.28
CA ASP A 117 -13.30 -0.99 -0.06
C ASP A 117 -14.23 -1.98 -0.77
N CYS A 118 -15.48 -1.54 -0.97
CA CYS A 118 -16.58 -2.40 -1.36
C CYS A 118 -16.95 -2.27 -2.84
N HIS A 119 -16.59 -1.17 -3.48
CA HIS A 119 -17.09 -0.79 -4.80
C HIS A 119 -16.11 -1.08 -5.94
N GLY A 120 -16.59 -0.85 -7.17
CA GLY A 120 -15.81 -0.88 -8.39
C GLY A 120 -15.59 -2.26 -8.99
N LEU A 121 -14.75 -2.29 -10.01
CA LEU A 121 -14.42 -3.48 -10.81
C LEU A 121 -14.01 -4.71 -9.99
N PRO A 122 -13.30 -4.58 -8.86
CA PRO A 122 -12.92 -5.77 -8.08
C PRO A 122 -14.10 -6.65 -7.67
N ALA A 123 -15.18 -6.07 -7.20
CA ALA A 123 -16.39 -6.80 -6.80
C ALA A 123 -17.25 -7.18 -8.01
N GLU A 124 -17.47 -6.23 -8.95
CA GLU A 124 -18.27 -6.46 -10.15
C GLU A 124 -17.78 -7.66 -10.97
N ASN A 125 -16.48 -7.71 -11.29
CA ASN A 125 -15.93 -8.80 -12.09
C ASN A 125 -16.09 -10.18 -11.42
N LYS A 126 -16.07 -10.24 -10.08
CA LYS A 126 -16.33 -11.50 -9.37
C LYS A 126 -17.77 -11.93 -9.51
N VAL A 127 -18.71 -11.00 -9.41
CA VAL A 127 -20.14 -11.26 -9.60
C VAL A 127 -20.45 -11.58 -11.06
N GLU A 128 -19.82 -10.90 -12.03
CA GLU A 128 -19.95 -11.22 -13.47
C GLU A 128 -19.53 -12.67 -13.74
N VAL A 129 -18.37 -13.09 -13.22
CA VAL A 129 -17.87 -14.47 -13.37
C VAL A 129 -18.81 -15.46 -12.70
N GLU A 130 -19.32 -15.20 -11.48
CA GLU A 130 -20.26 -16.05 -10.76
C GLU A 130 -21.57 -16.22 -11.53
N LEU A 131 -22.04 -15.16 -12.21
CA LEU A 131 -23.24 -15.16 -13.03
C LEU A 131 -23.04 -15.63 -14.48
N GLY A 132 -21.78 -15.92 -14.87
CA GLY A 132 -21.44 -16.36 -16.22
C GLY A 132 -21.59 -15.27 -17.29
N LEU A 133 -21.52 -13.99 -16.92
CA LEU A 133 -21.69 -12.84 -17.82
C LEU A 133 -20.36 -12.56 -18.57
N LYS A 134 -20.50 -12.20 -19.85
CA LYS A 134 -19.36 -11.95 -20.74
C LYS A 134 -19.15 -10.47 -21.07
N SER A 135 -20.16 -9.65 -20.89
CA SER A 135 -20.11 -8.23 -21.22
C SER A 135 -21.03 -7.41 -20.30
N LYS A 136 -20.77 -6.10 -20.25
CA LYS A 136 -21.61 -5.12 -19.55
C LYS A 136 -23.07 -5.13 -20.04
N LYS A 137 -23.30 -5.31 -21.34
CA LYS A 137 -24.66 -5.40 -21.92
C LYS A 137 -25.47 -6.54 -21.32
N GLU A 138 -24.85 -7.69 -21.12
CA GLU A 138 -25.51 -8.85 -20.52
C GLU A 138 -25.98 -8.62 -19.09
N ILE A 139 -25.36 -7.70 -18.33
CA ILE A 139 -25.85 -7.31 -17.01
C ILE A 139 -27.26 -6.72 -17.13
N VAL A 140 -27.47 -5.82 -18.07
CA VAL A 140 -28.75 -5.15 -18.28
C VAL A 140 -29.78 -6.11 -18.87
N GLU A 141 -29.41 -6.86 -19.90
CA GLU A 141 -30.32 -7.69 -20.68
C GLU A 141 -30.74 -8.98 -19.95
N LYS A 142 -29.81 -9.64 -19.26
CA LYS A 142 -30.03 -10.98 -18.65
C LYS A 142 -30.36 -10.93 -17.17
N VAL A 143 -29.83 -9.94 -16.43
CA VAL A 143 -29.92 -9.90 -14.96
C VAL A 143 -30.76 -8.72 -14.47
N GLY A 144 -30.59 -7.55 -15.06
CA GLY A 144 -31.10 -6.27 -14.60
C GLY A 144 -30.20 -5.62 -13.53
N VAL A 145 -30.04 -4.30 -13.62
CA VAL A 145 -29.10 -3.53 -12.80
C VAL A 145 -29.36 -3.71 -11.29
N LYS A 146 -30.60 -3.64 -10.86
CA LYS A 146 -30.97 -3.79 -9.43
C LYS A 146 -30.51 -5.12 -8.85
N LYS A 147 -30.83 -6.22 -9.51
CA LYS A 147 -30.47 -7.57 -9.06
C LYS A 147 -28.95 -7.79 -9.08
N PHE A 148 -28.26 -7.19 -10.04
CA PHE A 148 -26.80 -7.23 -10.11
C PHE A 148 -26.18 -6.51 -8.89
N ILE A 149 -26.66 -5.34 -8.52
CA ILE A 149 -26.19 -4.58 -7.36
C ILE A 149 -26.48 -5.31 -6.05
N GLU A 150 -27.65 -5.94 -5.91
CA GLU A 150 -27.96 -6.81 -4.76
C GLU A 150 -26.97 -7.97 -4.63
N LYS A 151 -26.57 -8.57 -5.76
CA LYS A 151 -25.54 -9.61 -5.78
C LYS A 151 -24.18 -9.08 -5.36
N CYS A 152 -23.77 -7.88 -5.80
CA CYS A 152 -22.54 -7.24 -5.35
C CYS A 152 -22.56 -6.99 -3.84
N LYS A 153 -23.65 -6.47 -3.28
CA LYS A 153 -23.81 -6.29 -1.82
C LYS A 153 -23.67 -7.61 -1.06
N LEU A 154 -24.29 -8.68 -1.57
CA LEU A 154 -24.21 -10.01 -0.94
C LEU A 154 -22.79 -10.59 -1.00
N TYR A 155 -22.09 -10.47 -2.13
CA TYR A 155 -20.71 -10.89 -2.30
C TYR A 155 -19.78 -10.24 -1.26
N VAL A 156 -19.86 -8.92 -1.15
CA VAL A 156 -19.10 -8.13 -0.16
C VAL A 156 -19.35 -8.62 1.26
N LYS A 157 -20.62 -8.82 1.63
CA LYS A 157 -21.01 -9.30 2.98
C LYS A 157 -20.44 -10.68 3.30
N ASN A 158 -20.34 -11.57 2.33
CA ASN A 158 -19.85 -12.94 2.56
C ASN A 158 -18.34 -12.99 2.73
N VAL A 159 -17.59 -12.33 1.85
CA VAL A 159 -16.12 -12.35 1.87
C VAL A 159 -15.54 -11.72 3.13
N SER A 160 -16.17 -10.66 3.66
CA SER A 160 -15.68 -9.94 4.84
C SER A 160 -15.58 -10.80 6.10
N LYS A 161 -16.40 -11.86 6.22
CA LYS A 161 -16.43 -12.74 7.40
C LYS A 161 -15.16 -13.59 7.56
N ASP A 162 -14.55 -14.00 6.46
CA ASP A 162 -13.41 -14.91 6.49
C ASP A 162 -12.11 -14.22 6.90
N TRP A 163 -12.02 -12.89 6.73
CA TRP A 163 -10.82 -12.12 7.05
C TRP A 163 -10.54 -12.02 8.55
N GLU A 164 -11.59 -11.94 9.37
CA GLU A 164 -11.47 -11.73 10.82
C GLU A 164 -10.57 -12.80 11.47
N TRP A 165 -10.70 -14.07 11.03
CA TRP A 165 -9.87 -15.15 11.56
C TRP A 165 -8.37 -14.85 11.37
N TYR A 166 -7.94 -14.48 10.15
CA TYR A 166 -6.52 -14.21 9.86
C TYR A 166 -5.98 -13.03 10.68
N ILE A 167 -6.76 -11.97 10.77
CA ILE A 167 -6.36 -10.74 11.46
C ILE A 167 -6.25 -10.94 12.97
N LEU A 168 -7.16 -11.72 13.55
CA LEU A 168 -7.07 -12.10 14.95
C LEU A 168 -5.86 -13.00 15.21
N HIS A 169 -5.54 -13.95 14.32
CA HIS A 169 -4.43 -14.88 14.51
C HIS A 169 -3.05 -14.26 14.27
N ILE A 170 -2.96 -13.10 13.66
CA ILE A 170 -1.73 -12.29 13.70
C ILE A 170 -1.68 -11.35 14.92
N GLY A 171 -2.63 -11.45 15.84
CA GLY A 171 -2.66 -10.66 17.06
C GLY A 171 -3.05 -9.19 16.90
N ARG A 172 -3.64 -8.79 15.76
CA ARG A 172 -4.03 -7.40 15.53
C ARG A 172 -5.24 -6.99 16.35
N PHE A 173 -5.11 -5.89 17.09
CA PHE A 173 -6.21 -5.23 17.79
C PHE A 173 -6.89 -4.24 16.86
N VAL A 174 -8.12 -4.55 16.44
CA VAL A 174 -8.92 -3.71 15.55
C VAL A 174 -10.41 -3.98 15.74
N ASP A 175 -11.22 -2.95 15.62
CA ASP A 175 -12.68 -3.04 15.71
C ASP A 175 -13.27 -3.44 14.36
N PHE A 176 -13.59 -4.73 14.21
CA PHE A 176 -14.32 -5.27 13.07
C PHE A 176 -15.82 -5.04 13.14
N LYS A 177 -16.37 -4.95 14.36
CA LYS A 177 -17.82 -4.81 14.54
C LYS A 177 -18.35 -3.50 13.96
N ASN A 178 -17.57 -2.43 14.18
CA ASN A 178 -17.89 -1.09 13.69
C ASN A 178 -17.05 -0.74 12.45
N ALA A 179 -16.65 -1.75 11.65
CA ALA A 179 -15.92 -1.52 10.41
C ALA A 179 -16.71 -0.62 9.47
N TYR A 180 -16.05 0.43 8.95
CA TYR A 180 -16.65 1.25 7.92
C TYR A 180 -16.60 0.54 6.56
N LYS A 181 -17.57 0.82 5.71
CA LYS A 181 -17.63 0.29 4.35
C LYS A 181 -17.89 1.43 3.38
N THR A 182 -17.15 1.47 2.29
CA THR A 182 -17.32 2.53 1.29
C THR A 182 -18.72 2.54 0.68
N MET A 183 -19.46 1.40 0.75
CA MET A 183 -20.84 1.26 0.28
C MET A 183 -21.90 1.70 1.30
N ASP A 184 -21.55 2.04 2.53
CA ASP A 184 -22.53 2.47 3.52
C ASP A 184 -22.99 3.91 3.22
N THR A 185 -24.30 4.18 3.32
CA THR A 185 -24.87 5.50 3.00
C THR A 185 -24.16 6.67 3.69
N PRO A 186 -23.82 6.61 5.00
CA PRO A 186 -23.08 7.69 5.64
C PRO A 186 -21.68 7.93 5.02
N TYR A 187 -21.00 6.85 4.60
CA TYR A 187 -19.71 6.99 3.94
C TYR A 187 -19.86 7.65 2.56
N MET A 188 -20.84 7.17 1.76
CA MET A 188 -21.13 7.74 0.44
C MET A 188 -21.56 9.21 0.52
N GLU A 189 -22.27 9.61 1.57
CA GLU A 189 -22.62 11.02 1.81
C GLU A 189 -21.37 11.88 2.06
N SER A 190 -20.40 11.38 2.81
CA SER A 190 -19.09 12.07 2.96
C SER A 190 -18.32 12.15 1.64
N VAL A 191 -18.39 11.12 0.79
CA VAL A 191 -17.81 11.16 -0.58
C VAL A 191 -18.49 12.21 -1.44
N MET A 192 -19.80 12.31 -1.34
CA MET A 192 -20.61 13.33 -2.03
C MET A 192 -20.20 14.75 -1.59
N TRP A 193 -19.99 14.94 -0.29
CA TRP A 193 -19.46 16.19 0.25
C TRP A 193 -18.05 16.50 -0.28
N VAL A 194 -17.13 15.53 -0.31
CA VAL A 194 -15.79 15.70 -0.87
C VAL A 194 -15.86 16.12 -2.34
N PHE A 195 -16.71 15.45 -3.14
CA PHE A 195 -16.93 15.80 -4.54
C PHE A 195 -17.43 17.25 -4.67
N LYS A 196 -18.45 17.63 -3.90
CA LYS A 196 -19.02 18.99 -3.91
C LYS A 196 -17.98 20.03 -3.58
N GLN A 197 -17.18 19.82 -2.53
CA GLN A 197 -16.12 20.77 -2.14
C GLN A 197 -15.09 20.97 -3.25
N MET A 198 -14.69 19.88 -3.92
CA MET A 198 -13.74 19.95 -5.04
C MET A 198 -14.36 20.60 -6.28
N TYR A 199 -15.64 20.33 -6.54
CA TYR A 199 -16.39 20.90 -7.65
C TYR A 199 -16.56 22.43 -7.50
N ASP A 200 -16.98 22.90 -6.33
CA ASP A 200 -17.17 24.33 -6.04
C ASP A 200 -15.88 25.14 -6.12
N LYS A 201 -14.74 24.49 -5.82
CA LYS A 201 -13.41 25.09 -5.97
C LYS A 201 -12.86 25.04 -7.41
N GLY A 202 -13.63 24.49 -8.36
CA GLY A 202 -13.25 24.39 -9.76
C GLY A 202 -12.18 23.33 -10.07
N TYR A 203 -11.95 22.39 -9.15
CA TYR A 203 -11.02 21.28 -9.38
C TYR A 203 -11.64 20.12 -10.13
N ILE A 204 -12.97 20.00 -10.16
CA ILE A 204 -13.68 18.98 -10.93
C ILE A 204 -14.31 19.64 -12.16
N TYR A 205 -14.07 19.05 -13.32
CA TYR A 205 -14.65 19.47 -14.59
C TYR A 205 -15.08 18.28 -15.45
N LYS A 206 -16.03 18.51 -16.37
CA LYS A 206 -16.39 17.57 -17.43
C LYS A 206 -15.70 18.02 -18.72
N GLY A 207 -15.08 17.09 -19.43
CA GLY A 207 -14.38 17.42 -20.67
C GLY A 207 -13.94 16.21 -21.47
N LEU A 208 -13.69 16.46 -22.77
CA LEU A 208 -13.18 15.45 -23.68
C LEU A 208 -11.66 15.30 -23.49
N ARG A 209 -11.23 14.15 -23.01
CA ARG A 209 -9.82 13.79 -22.82
C ARG A 209 -9.56 12.35 -23.24
N VAL A 210 -8.34 12.07 -23.62
CA VAL A 210 -7.91 10.71 -23.90
C VAL A 210 -7.56 10.02 -22.59
N SER A 211 -8.14 8.85 -22.38
CA SER A 211 -7.87 8.00 -21.20
C SER A 211 -7.58 6.57 -21.63
N LEU A 212 -6.84 5.82 -20.79
CA LEU A 212 -6.75 4.37 -20.97
C LEU A 212 -8.13 3.76 -20.81
N TYR A 213 -8.48 2.84 -21.70
CA TYR A 213 -9.80 2.22 -21.75
C TYR A 213 -9.71 0.70 -21.87
N CYS A 214 -10.52 0.01 -21.08
CA CYS A 214 -10.65 -1.44 -21.14
C CYS A 214 -11.90 -1.82 -21.94
N PRO A 215 -11.76 -2.42 -23.13
CA PRO A 215 -12.93 -2.81 -23.93
C PRO A 215 -13.73 -3.97 -23.34
N HIS A 216 -13.10 -4.86 -22.55
CA HIS A 216 -13.78 -5.95 -21.88
C HIS A 216 -14.63 -5.46 -20.69
N CYS A 217 -14.07 -4.56 -19.86
CA CYS A 217 -14.80 -3.98 -18.73
C CYS A 217 -15.72 -2.81 -19.16
N ALA A 218 -15.61 -2.36 -20.39
CA ALA A 218 -16.32 -1.21 -20.99
C ALA A 218 -16.26 0.04 -20.10
N THR A 219 -15.04 0.40 -19.66
CA THR A 219 -14.82 1.51 -18.72
C THR A 219 -13.39 2.07 -18.83
N PRO A 220 -13.19 3.38 -18.57
CA PRO A 220 -11.85 3.93 -18.43
C PRO A 220 -11.09 3.34 -17.23
N ILE A 221 -9.77 3.32 -17.36
CA ILE A 221 -8.82 2.91 -16.33
C ILE A 221 -7.86 4.07 -16.09
N SER A 222 -7.68 4.47 -14.86
CA SER A 222 -6.76 5.56 -14.54
C SER A 222 -5.29 5.14 -14.73
N ASN A 223 -4.43 6.07 -15.15
CA ASN A 223 -3.02 5.77 -15.40
C ASN A 223 -2.30 5.19 -14.18
N PHE A 224 -2.62 5.67 -12.99
CA PHE A 224 -2.02 5.15 -11.76
C PHE A 224 -2.48 3.71 -11.44
N GLU A 225 -3.69 3.29 -11.83
CA GLU A 225 -4.18 1.92 -11.66
C GLU A 225 -3.32 0.92 -12.45
N VAL A 226 -2.83 1.34 -13.62
CA VAL A 226 -1.89 0.52 -14.41
C VAL A 226 -0.48 0.61 -13.82
N ALA A 227 -0.03 1.81 -13.47
CA ALA A 227 1.33 2.07 -13.01
C ALA A 227 1.65 1.54 -11.59
N MET A 228 0.64 1.14 -10.81
CA MET A 228 0.85 0.62 -9.46
C MET A 228 1.55 -0.74 -9.44
N ASP A 229 1.45 -1.52 -10.55
CA ASP A 229 2.02 -2.86 -10.64
C ASP A 229 2.70 -3.07 -12.01
N GLN A 230 3.92 -3.60 -11.99
CA GLN A 230 4.66 -3.89 -13.22
C GLN A 230 4.03 -5.02 -14.05
N GLU A 231 3.29 -5.93 -13.43
CA GLU A 231 2.57 -7.01 -14.13
C GLU A 231 1.42 -6.48 -15.01
N ASN A 232 1.01 -5.24 -14.82
CA ASN A 232 0.04 -4.56 -15.68
C ASN A 232 0.66 -4.11 -17.03
N TYR A 233 1.90 -4.48 -17.30
CA TYR A 233 2.57 -4.25 -18.58
C TYR A 233 3.06 -5.58 -19.15
N LYS A 234 2.86 -5.77 -20.44
CA LYS A 234 3.34 -6.96 -21.16
C LYS A 234 4.10 -6.57 -22.40
N THR A 235 5.30 -7.10 -22.55
CA THR A 235 6.04 -7.00 -23.81
C THR A 235 5.42 -7.93 -24.82
N ILE A 236 5.02 -7.38 -25.97
CA ILE A 236 4.43 -8.11 -27.08
C ILE A 236 5.19 -7.81 -28.39
N ARG A 237 5.00 -8.68 -29.36
CA ARG A 237 5.44 -8.44 -30.75
C ARG A 237 4.23 -8.03 -31.58
N ASP A 238 4.29 -6.83 -32.13
CA ASP A 238 3.30 -6.30 -33.06
C ASP A 238 3.94 -6.03 -34.42
N VAL A 239 3.12 -5.84 -35.42
CA VAL A 239 3.58 -5.42 -36.75
C VAL A 239 3.43 -3.91 -36.87
N ALA A 240 4.53 -3.22 -37.12
CA ALA A 240 4.54 -1.82 -37.47
C ALA A 240 4.48 -1.70 -38.98
N THR A 241 3.58 -0.86 -39.46
CA THR A 241 3.34 -0.65 -40.91
C THR A 241 3.62 0.79 -41.30
N THR A 242 4.40 0.97 -42.39
CA THR A 242 4.59 2.27 -43.03
C THR A 242 3.61 2.39 -44.17
N TYR A 243 2.72 3.39 -44.11
CA TYR A 243 1.66 3.65 -45.06
C TYR A 243 2.03 4.78 -46.02
N LYS A 244 1.48 4.73 -47.22
CA LYS A 244 1.60 5.73 -48.26
C LYS A 244 0.34 6.60 -48.29
N TYR A 245 0.46 7.89 -48.01
CA TYR A 245 -0.62 8.87 -48.19
C TYR A 245 -0.34 9.73 -49.42
N LYS A 246 -1.16 9.63 -50.47
CA LYS A 246 -0.99 10.37 -51.72
C LYS A 246 -1.26 11.86 -51.50
N LEU A 247 -0.31 12.71 -51.85
CA LEU A 247 -0.53 14.15 -51.80
C LEU A 247 -1.44 14.59 -52.94
N LEU A 248 -2.40 15.45 -52.65
CA LEU A 248 -3.21 16.11 -53.67
C LEU A 248 -2.36 17.11 -54.42
N ASN A 249 -2.60 17.24 -55.75
CA ASN A 249 -1.91 18.14 -56.64
C ASN A 249 -0.39 17.87 -56.86
N GLU A 250 0.10 16.70 -56.38
CA GLU A 250 1.47 16.25 -56.69
C GLU A 250 1.44 14.86 -57.32
N LYS A 251 1.89 14.77 -58.58
CA LYS A 251 1.88 13.51 -59.35
C LYS A 251 2.78 12.48 -58.66
N ASP A 252 2.24 11.27 -58.47
CA ASP A 252 2.92 10.09 -57.95
C ASP A 252 3.76 10.35 -56.64
N THR A 253 3.32 11.34 -55.84
CA THR A 253 3.99 11.75 -54.61
C THR A 253 3.22 11.31 -53.39
N TYR A 254 3.90 10.60 -52.45
CA TYR A 254 3.34 10.08 -51.23
C TYR A 254 4.12 10.58 -50.01
N ILE A 255 3.43 10.90 -48.95
CA ILE A 255 4.05 11.09 -47.64
C ILE A 255 3.98 9.76 -46.86
N LEU A 256 5.10 9.36 -46.25
CA LEU A 256 5.19 8.09 -45.54
C LEU A 256 4.90 8.29 -44.05
N ALA A 257 3.88 7.62 -43.53
CA ALA A 257 3.55 7.62 -42.12
C ALA A 257 3.67 6.21 -41.50
N TRP A 258 4.34 6.10 -40.38
CA TRP A 258 4.56 4.85 -39.66
C TRP A 258 3.59 4.69 -38.49
N SER A 259 3.08 3.46 -38.24
CA SER A 259 2.13 3.20 -37.18
C SER A 259 2.11 1.73 -36.75
N THR A 260 1.80 1.48 -35.45
CA THR A 260 1.55 0.15 -34.88
C THR A 260 0.05 -0.15 -34.68
N THR A 261 -0.81 0.77 -35.07
CA THR A 261 -2.26 0.69 -34.92
C THR A 261 -3.00 0.78 -36.24
N PRO A 262 -2.99 -0.29 -37.06
CA PRO A 262 -3.68 -0.31 -38.37
C PRO A 262 -5.15 0.08 -38.29
N TRP A 263 -5.87 -0.36 -37.25
CA TRP A 263 -7.29 -0.05 -37.08
C TRP A 263 -7.59 1.46 -37.02
N ASN A 264 -6.66 2.29 -36.55
CA ASN A 264 -6.80 3.76 -36.59
C ASN A 264 -6.71 4.38 -37.99
N LYS A 265 -6.26 3.60 -38.97
CA LYS A 265 -6.18 4.11 -40.37
C LYS A 265 -7.55 4.25 -41.00
N ILE A 266 -8.58 3.63 -40.41
CA ILE A 266 -9.99 3.77 -40.81
C ILE A 266 -10.43 5.22 -40.61
N VAL A 267 -9.92 5.92 -39.63
CA VAL A 267 -10.17 7.34 -39.36
C VAL A 267 -8.83 8.08 -39.23
N THR A 268 -8.34 8.64 -40.29
CA THR A 268 -7.13 9.48 -40.30
C THR A 268 -7.47 10.86 -40.89
N PRO A 269 -8.07 11.76 -40.08
CA PRO A 269 -8.49 13.07 -40.58
C PRO A 269 -7.33 14.04 -40.80
N ALA A 270 -6.14 13.79 -40.24
CA ALA A 270 -4.96 14.61 -40.46
C ALA A 270 -3.66 13.78 -40.39
N LEU A 271 -2.59 14.33 -40.93
CA LEU A 271 -1.21 13.90 -40.68
C LEU A 271 -0.47 15.03 -39.98
N ALA A 272 0.44 14.69 -39.04
CA ALA A 272 1.28 15.68 -38.39
C ALA A 272 2.75 15.56 -38.76
N VAL A 273 3.39 16.71 -38.90
CA VAL A 273 4.84 16.87 -39.13
C VAL A 273 5.41 17.88 -38.14
N ASN A 274 6.68 17.74 -37.81
CA ASN A 274 7.34 18.74 -36.98
C ASN A 274 7.84 19.91 -37.85
N PRO A 275 7.39 21.13 -37.64
CA PRO A 275 7.76 22.30 -38.45
C PRO A 275 9.27 22.52 -38.54
N LYS A 276 9.99 22.21 -37.46
CA LYS A 276 11.42 22.48 -37.29
C LYS A 276 12.32 21.40 -37.92
N LEU A 277 11.80 20.17 -38.11
CA LEU A 277 12.56 19.07 -38.69
C LEU A 277 12.78 19.29 -40.19
N THR A 278 13.86 18.71 -40.70
CA THR A 278 14.17 18.71 -42.15
C THR A 278 13.58 17.44 -42.78
N TYR A 279 12.78 17.60 -43.80
CA TYR A 279 12.19 16.54 -44.61
C TYR A 279 12.85 16.48 -45.98
N VAL A 280 12.79 15.31 -46.61
CA VAL A 280 13.31 15.08 -47.95
C VAL A 280 12.23 14.46 -48.81
N LYS A 281 12.21 14.85 -50.11
CA LYS A 281 11.47 14.16 -51.18
C LYS A 281 12.47 13.27 -51.91
N VAL A 282 12.26 11.97 -51.85
CA VAL A 282 13.11 10.97 -52.49
C VAL A 282 12.38 10.30 -53.61
N ARG A 283 13.08 9.98 -54.74
CA ARG A 283 12.56 9.18 -55.84
C ARG A 283 13.01 7.73 -55.72
N GLN A 284 12.07 6.80 -55.76
CA GLN A 284 12.31 5.37 -55.90
C GLN A 284 11.45 4.83 -57.05
N GLY A 285 12.11 4.47 -58.18
CA GLY A 285 11.37 4.08 -59.39
C GLY A 285 10.54 5.24 -59.91
N SER A 286 9.25 5.00 -60.14
CA SER A 286 8.28 6.00 -60.65
C SER A 286 7.60 6.83 -59.57
N GLU A 287 7.78 6.50 -58.28
CA GLU A 287 7.11 7.17 -57.15
C GLU A 287 8.06 8.08 -56.37
N PHE A 288 7.49 9.12 -55.76
CA PHE A 288 8.20 10.03 -54.88
C PHE A 288 7.67 9.86 -53.45
N TYR A 289 8.61 9.83 -52.45
CA TYR A 289 8.27 9.65 -51.05
C TYR A 289 8.81 10.80 -50.19
N ILE A 290 8.00 11.26 -49.24
CA ILE A 290 8.38 12.31 -48.32
C ILE A 290 8.47 11.71 -46.89
N LEU A 291 9.62 11.95 -46.21
CA LEU A 291 9.89 11.55 -44.83
C LEU A 291 10.94 12.48 -44.23
N ALA A 292 11.14 12.43 -42.92
CA ALA A 292 12.20 13.21 -42.25
C ALA A 292 13.58 12.74 -42.71
N LYS A 293 14.50 13.66 -42.96
CA LYS A 293 15.86 13.37 -43.45
C LYS A 293 16.62 12.37 -42.60
N SER A 294 16.51 12.52 -41.27
CA SER A 294 17.15 11.62 -40.28
C SER A 294 16.59 10.19 -40.30
N THR A 295 15.45 9.96 -40.96
CA THR A 295 14.77 8.66 -41.02
C THR A 295 14.93 7.96 -42.36
N LEU A 296 15.87 8.36 -43.20
CA LEU A 296 16.16 7.72 -44.52
C LEU A 296 16.39 6.22 -44.43
N LYS A 297 16.90 5.73 -43.30
CA LYS A 297 17.04 4.29 -42.97
C LYS A 297 15.71 3.51 -43.02
N MET A 298 14.57 4.20 -42.90
CA MET A 298 13.23 3.59 -42.98
C MET A 298 12.85 3.22 -44.43
N LEU A 299 13.54 3.77 -45.45
CA LEU A 299 13.33 3.41 -46.85
C LEU A 299 13.66 1.93 -47.10
N LYS A 300 12.98 1.35 -48.07
CA LYS A 300 13.37 0.05 -48.62
C LYS A 300 14.80 0.14 -49.16
N ARG A 301 15.56 -0.94 -49.06
CA ARG A 301 16.93 -1.06 -49.58
C ARG A 301 16.94 -1.14 -51.13
N VAL A 302 16.41 -0.10 -51.76
CA VAL A 302 16.37 0.08 -53.20
C VAL A 302 17.02 1.44 -53.47
N GLN A 303 17.67 1.57 -54.64
CA GLN A 303 18.28 2.83 -55.07
C GLN A 303 17.28 3.99 -54.98
N HIS A 304 17.71 5.12 -54.49
CA HIS A 304 16.90 6.31 -54.34
C HIS A 304 17.73 7.57 -54.53
N ASP A 305 17.10 8.60 -55.08
CA ASP A 305 17.68 9.92 -55.27
C ASP A 305 16.93 10.93 -54.39
N ILE A 306 17.65 11.78 -53.72
CA ILE A 306 17.06 12.91 -52.98
C ILE A 306 16.77 14.02 -54.00
N VAL A 307 15.49 14.29 -54.24
CA VAL A 307 15.03 15.28 -55.22
C VAL A 307 15.01 16.69 -54.65
N SER A 308 14.60 16.79 -53.38
CA SER A 308 14.56 18.08 -52.68
C SER A 308 14.62 17.89 -51.18
N GLU A 309 15.08 18.94 -50.48
CA GLU A 309 15.17 19.05 -49.04
C GLU A 309 14.48 20.33 -48.58
N PHE A 310 13.69 20.27 -47.50
CA PHE A 310 12.91 21.38 -46.98
C PHE A 310 12.52 21.22 -45.51
N LYS A 311 12.15 22.34 -44.88
CA LYS A 311 11.60 22.31 -43.51
C LYS A 311 10.16 21.80 -43.48
N GLY A 312 9.74 21.18 -42.36
CA GLY A 312 8.38 20.64 -42.17
C GLY A 312 7.29 21.70 -42.36
N GLU A 313 7.58 22.98 -42.08
CA GLU A 313 6.67 24.11 -42.33
C GLU A 313 6.10 24.11 -43.76
N LYS A 314 6.89 23.69 -44.77
CA LYS A 314 6.44 23.65 -46.16
C LYS A 314 5.41 22.55 -46.47
N LEU A 315 5.23 21.60 -45.56
CA LEU A 315 4.22 20.54 -45.66
C LEU A 315 2.89 20.94 -45.05
N ILE A 316 2.88 21.86 -44.06
CA ILE A 316 1.68 22.28 -43.38
C ILE A 316 0.65 22.88 -44.32
N GLY A 317 -0.61 22.45 -44.20
CA GLY A 317 -1.72 22.87 -45.03
C GLY A 317 -1.85 22.10 -46.35
N LYS A 318 -0.84 21.29 -46.76
CA LYS A 318 -0.99 20.40 -47.91
C LYS A 318 -2.04 19.35 -47.64
N LYS A 319 -2.84 19.01 -48.63
CA LYS A 319 -3.92 18.02 -48.58
C LYS A 319 -3.45 16.66 -49.10
N PHE A 320 -4.01 15.59 -48.53
CA PHE A 320 -3.76 14.23 -48.95
C PHE A 320 -5.05 13.47 -49.21
N VAL A 321 -4.97 12.38 -49.97
CA VAL A 321 -6.10 11.46 -50.19
C VAL A 321 -6.21 10.54 -49.01
N PRO A 322 -7.36 10.51 -48.27
CA PRO A 322 -7.56 9.62 -47.16
C PRO A 322 -7.57 8.16 -47.59
N HIS A 323 -7.20 7.24 -46.69
CA HIS A 323 -7.35 5.81 -47.00
C HIS A 323 -8.83 5.40 -47.07
N TYR A 324 -9.65 6.02 -46.21
CA TYR A 324 -11.09 5.80 -46.12
C TYR A 324 -11.79 7.15 -45.90
N ASP A 325 -12.98 7.33 -46.47
CA ASP A 325 -13.75 8.57 -46.48
C ASP A 325 -15.26 8.34 -46.26
N TYR A 326 -15.62 7.29 -45.54
CA TYR A 326 -17.00 6.88 -45.33
C TYR A 326 -17.80 7.83 -44.43
N TYR A 327 -17.17 8.73 -43.68
CA TYR A 327 -17.79 9.64 -42.72
C TYR A 327 -17.89 11.07 -43.29
N LYS A 328 -18.88 11.80 -42.74
CA LYS A 328 -19.12 13.19 -43.19
C LYS A 328 -18.35 14.15 -42.28
N ILE A 329 -17.58 15.05 -42.91
CA ILE A 329 -16.89 16.10 -42.15
C ILE A 329 -17.93 17.07 -41.59
N GLU A 330 -17.88 17.34 -40.28
CA GLU A 330 -18.71 18.31 -39.61
C GLU A 330 -18.52 19.71 -40.21
N LYS A 331 -19.64 20.45 -40.33
CA LYS A 331 -19.62 21.81 -40.96
C LYS A 331 -18.70 22.73 -40.15
N GLY A 332 -17.76 23.37 -40.87
CA GLY A 332 -16.77 24.26 -40.25
C GLY A 332 -15.49 23.59 -39.71
N LYS A 333 -15.41 22.26 -39.75
CA LYS A 333 -14.21 21.50 -39.39
C LYS A 333 -13.34 21.24 -40.62
N LYS A 334 -12.03 21.08 -40.38
CA LYS A 334 -11.04 20.72 -41.40
C LYS A 334 -10.78 19.20 -41.40
N ALA A 335 -10.42 18.65 -42.58
CA ALA A 335 -9.98 17.27 -42.66
C ALA A 335 -9.01 17.07 -43.84
N PHE A 336 -8.25 15.96 -43.81
CA PHE A 336 -7.35 15.45 -44.80
C PHE A 336 -6.25 16.44 -45.18
N GLU A 337 -5.74 17.16 -44.19
CA GLU A 337 -4.61 18.08 -44.36
C GLU A 337 -3.46 17.76 -43.37
N ILE A 338 -2.26 18.22 -43.72
CA ILE A 338 -1.06 18.07 -42.88
C ILE A 338 -1.02 19.24 -41.91
N ILE A 339 -0.90 18.94 -40.62
CA ILE A 339 -0.80 19.91 -39.52
C ILE A 339 0.61 19.92 -38.92
N GLY A 340 0.96 21.00 -38.25
CA GLY A 340 2.19 21.13 -37.49
C GLY A 340 2.02 20.52 -36.09
N GLY A 341 3.06 19.80 -35.58
CA GLY A 341 3.09 19.28 -34.21
C GLY A 341 4.51 19.13 -33.70
N GLU A 342 4.89 19.87 -32.66
CA GLU A 342 6.23 19.75 -32.03
C GLU A 342 6.46 18.40 -31.36
N PHE A 343 5.39 17.68 -30.99
CA PHE A 343 5.44 16.33 -30.42
C PHE A 343 5.95 15.28 -31.43
N VAL A 344 5.89 15.57 -32.75
CA VAL A 344 6.39 14.65 -33.76
C VAL A 344 7.91 14.58 -33.69
N THR A 345 8.43 13.37 -33.47
CA THR A 345 9.87 13.11 -33.41
C THR A 345 10.32 12.26 -34.60
N ALA A 346 11.63 12.29 -34.88
CA ALA A 346 12.26 11.44 -35.89
C ALA A 346 13.17 10.38 -35.23
N LYS A 347 12.95 10.04 -33.98
CA LYS A 347 13.68 8.97 -33.27
C LYS A 347 13.25 7.59 -33.75
N GLU A 348 11.96 7.42 -33.95
CA GLU A 348 11.32 6.22 -34.47
C GLU A 348 10.40 6.58 -35.63
N GLY A 349 10.14 5.62 -36.54
CA GLY A 349 9.26 5.83 -37.70
C GLY A 349 9.83 6.76 -38.74
N THR A 350 8.96 7.47 -39.44
CA THR A 350 9.27 8.30 -40.62
C THR A 350 9.34 9.79 -40.33
N GLY A 351 9.09 10.23 -39.09
CA GLY A 351 8.92 11.65 -38.74
C GLY A 351 7.59 12.22 -39.21
N VAL A 352 6.63 11.38 -39.57
CA VAL A 352 5.25 11.73 -39.90
C VAL A 352 4.31 10.83 -39.06
N VAL A 353 3.36 11.43 -38.38
CA VAL A 353 2.39 10.76 -37.54
C VAL A 353 0.99 10.85 -38.15
N THR A 354 0.26 9.73 -38.11
CA THR A 354 -1.17 9.72 -38.45
C THR A 354 -1.96 10.18 -37.28
N ILE A 355 -2.80 11.18 -37.43
CA ILE A 355 -3.60 11.77 -36.35
C ILE A 355 -4.97 11.12 -36.31
N ALA A 356 -5.34 10.65 -35.12
CA ALA A 356 -6.68 10.18 -34.79
C ALA A 356 -6.96 10.47 -33.28
N ALA A 357 -8.20 10.63 -32.90
CA ALA A 357 -8.58 11.05 -31.53
C ALA A 357 -8.19 10.07 -30.40
N TYR A 358 -7.49 8.98 -30.73
CA TYR A 358 -7.07 7.91 -29.80
C TYR A 358 -5.67 8.13 -29.18
N GLY A 359 -5.10 9.34 -29.29
CA GLY A 359 -3.85 9.76 -28.65
C GLY A 359 -4.05 11.12 -27.99
N GLU A 360 -3.41 11.37 -26.85
CA GLU A 360 -3.57 12.64 -26.13
C GLU A 360 -3.02 13.83 -26.92
N ASP A 361 -1.80 13.67 -27.46
CA ASP A 361 -1.19 14.69 -28.33
C ASP A 361 -1.97 14.85 -29.64
N ASP A 362 -2.49 13.75 -30.17
CA ASP A 362 -3.32 13.74 -31.38
C ASP A 362 -4.61 14.54 -31.17
N LEU A 363 -5.37 14.20 -30.09
CA LEU A 363 -6.61 14.90 -29.76
C LEU A 363 -6.38 16.39 -29.52
N LYS A 364 -5.33 16.74 -28.79
CA LYS A 364 -4.94 18.13 -28.57
C LYS A 364 -4.66 18.85 -29.87
N ALA A 365 -3.84 18.26 -30.76
CA ALA A 365 -3.54 18.82 -32.09
C ALA A 365 -4.80 18.95 -32.97
N MET A 366 -5.73 18.00 -32.89
CA MET A 366 -7.02 18.08 -33.58
C MET A 366 -7.85 19.28 -33.12
N LEU A 367 -7.96 19.47 -31.81
CA LEU A 367 -8.71 20.58 -31.22
C LEU A 367 -8.09 21.94 -31.57
N GLU A 368 -6.77 22.09 -31.43
CA GLU A 368 -6.03 23.33 -31.75
C GLU A 368 -6.10 23.71 -33.22
N ASN A 369 -6.13 22.74 -34.12
CA ASN A 369 -6.20 22.97 -35.59
C ASN A 369 -7.62 22.88 -36.17
N ASN A 370 -8.63 22.74 -35.32
CA ASN A 370 -10.05 22.58 -35.70
C ASN A 370 -10.30 21.41 -36.66
N ILE A 371 -9.60 20.28 -36.45
CA ILE A 371 -9.75 19.04 -37.22
C ILE A 371 -11.00 18.29 -36.77
N HIS A 372 -11.72 17.70 -37.73
CA HIS A 372 -12.88 16.83 -37.45
C HIS A 372 -12.50 15.62 -36.61
N ILE A 373 -13.33 15.30 -35.63
CA ILE A 373 -13.18 14.14 -34.73
C ILE A 373 -14.20 13.08 -35.13
N GLU A 374 -13.72 11.92 -35.55
CA GLU A 374 -14.56 10.76 -35.83
C GLU A 374 -14.18 9.61 -34.90
N LEU A 375 -15.19 9.01 -34.25
CA LEU A 375 -15.04 7.84 -33.39
C LEU A 375 -15.73 6.65 -34.04
N HIS A 376 -14.99 5.57 -34.23
CA HIS A 376 -15.46 4.41 -34.98
C HIS A 376 -15.45 3.10 -34.21
N VAL A 377 -15.14 3.16 -32.89
CA VAL A 377 -15.09 2.01 -31.99
C VAL A 377 -16.03 2.26 -30.81
N ASP A 378 -16.85 1.27 -30.48
CA ASP A 378 -17.80 1.32 -29.36
C ASP A 378 -17.16 1.01 -27.99
N GLU A 379 -17.97 1.01 -26.92
CA GLU A 379 -17.52 0.73 -25.55
C GLU A 379 -16.93 -0.68 -25.36
N GLU A 380 -17.26 -1.65 -26.21
CA GLU A 380 -16.77 -3.04 -26.15
C GLU A 380 -15.57 -3.27 -27.07
N GLY A 381 -15.08 -2.21 -27.73
CA GLY A 381 -13.97 -2.28 -28.66
C GLY A 381 -14.36 -2.85 -30.04
N ILE A 382 -15.65 -2.82 -30.36
CA ILE A 382 -16.17 -3.25 -31.65
C ILE A 382 -16.26 -2.04 -32.58
N ILE A 383 -15.83 -2.20 -33.82
CA ILE A 383 -15.98 -1.18 -34.86
C ILE A 383 -17.46 -1.03 -35.15
N LEU A 384 -17.95 0.21 -35.20
CA LEU A 384 -19.36 0.53 -35.42
C LEU A 384 -19.86 -0.05 -36.77
N ASP A 385 -21.11 -0.53 -36.77
CA ASP A 385 -21.70 -1.23 -37.93
C ASP A 385 -21.80 -0.37 -39.20
N ASN A 386 -21.83 0.95 -39.06
CA ASN A 386 -21.86 1.91 -40.18
C ASN A 386 -20.49 2.06 -40.86
N VAL A 387 -19.42 1.43 -40.33
CA VAL A 387 -18.09 1.46 -40.95
C VAL A 387 -18.00 0.40 -42.06
N PRO A 388 -17.86 0.76 -43.32
CA PRO A 388 -17.78 -0.20 -44.44
C PRO A 388 -16.58 -1.14 -44.27
N LEU A 389 -16.73 -2.40 -44.64
CA LEU A 389 -15.73 -3.47 -44.61
C LEU A 389 -15.31 -3.96 -43.20
N PHE A 390 -15.46 -3.17 -42.16
CA PHE A 390 -14.91 -3.43 -40.83
C PHE A 390 -15.95 -3.43 -39.70
N GLY A 391 -17.21 -3.02 -39.97
CA GLY A 391 -18.28 -2.99 -38.97
C GLY A 391 -18.49 -4.35 -38.30
N GLY A 392 -18.75 -4.35 -36.98
CA GLY A 392 -18.91 -5.54 -36.13
C GLY A 392 -17.61 -6.27 -35.77
N VAL A 393 -16.43 -5.79 -36.24
CA VAL A 393 -15.14 -6.42 -35.97
C VAL A 393 -14.47 -5.81 -34.74
N TYR A 394 -13.91 -6.68 -33.86
CA TYR A 394 -13.10 -6.23 -32.72
C TYR A 394 -11.83 -5.52 -33.19
N TYR A 395 -11.54 -4.35 -32.66
CA TYR A 395 -10.49 -3.41 -33.16
C TYR A 395 -9.10 -4.05 -33.36
N LEU A 396 -8.65 -4.97 -32.48
CA LEU A 396 -7.37 -5.65 -32.70
C LEU A 396 -7.40 -6.64 -33.88
N LYS A 397 -8.55 -7.26 -34.13
CA LYS A 397 -8.72 -8.15 -35.29
C LYS A 397 -8.77 -7.36 -36.58
N ALA A 398 -9.28 -6.12 -36.54
CA ALA A 398 -9.31 -5.24 -37.70
C ALA A 398 -7.89 -4.87 -38.17
N ASN A 399 -6.85 -4.91 -37.37
CA ASN A 399 -5.48 -4.65 -37.78
C ASN A 399 -5.08 -5.45 -39.03
N LYS A 400 -5.37 -6.74 -39.02
CA LYS A 400 -5.03 -7.60 -40.17
C LYS A 400 -5.86 -7.26 -41.42
N LEU A 401 -7.14 -7.02 -41.24
CA LEU A 401 -8.07 -6.72 -42.31
C LEU A 401 -7.73 -5.38 -43.01
N VAL A 402 -7.44 -4.35 -42.23
CA VAL A 402 -7.03 -3.01 -42.72
C VAL A 402 -5.71 -3.15 -43.50
N ASP A 403 -4.74 -3.84 -42.96
CA ASP A 403 -3.47 -4.06 -43.64
C ASP A 403 -3.62 -4.85 -44.93
N GLU A 404 -4.49 -5.84 -44.97
CA GLU A 404 -4.77 -6.63 -46.18
C GLU A 404 -5.46 -5.77 -47.28
N ASP A 405 -6.44 -4.94 -46.91
CA ASP A 405 -7.09 -4.02 -47.83
C ASP A 405 -6.11 -2.98 -48.39
N LEU A 406 -5.36 -2.30 -47.53
CA LEU A 406 -4.40 -1.28 -47.98
C LEU A 406 -3.24 -1.87 -48.77
N ARG A 407 -2.84 -3.11 -48.51
CA ARG A 407 -1.87 -3.83 -49.32
C ARG A 407 -2.39 -4.10 -50.73
N LYS A 408 -3.64 -4.59 -50.90
CA LYS A 408 -4.29 -4.82 -52.17
C LYS A 408 -4.37 -3.53 -52.97
N ARG A 409 -4.58 -2.41 -52.32
CA ARG A 409 -4.65 -1.07 -52.94
C ARG A 409 -3.26 -0.43 -53.18
N GLY A 410 -2.16 -1.13 -52.85
CA GLY A 410 -0.79 -0.63 -53.02
C GLY A 410 -0.39 0.52 -52.09
N LEU A 411 -1.10 0.68 -50.98
CA LEU A 411 -0.91 1.78 -50.04
C LEU A 411 0.00 1.46 -48.85
N ILE A 412 0.56 0.25 -48.80
CA ILE A 412 1.58 -0.13 -47.83
C ILE A 412 2.97 -0.02 -48.43
N TYR A 413 3.85 0.76 -47.81
CA TYR A 413 5.24 0.88 -48.21
C TYR A 413 6.11 -0.26 -47.65
N LYS A 414 6.08 -0.51 -46.32
CA LYS A 414 6.90 -1.51 -45.63
C LYS A 414 6.18 -2.03 -44.39
N LYS A 415 6.47 -3.28 -43.97
CA LYS A 415 6.10 -3.85 -42.68
C LYS A 415 7.34 -4.32 -41.98
N GLU A 416 7.36 -4.19 -40.67
CA GLU A 416 8.44 -4.67 -39.78
C GLU A 416 7.90 -5.13 -38.44
N GLU A 417 8.58 -6.11 -37.82
CA GLU A 417 8.23 -6.55 -36.47
C GLU A 417 8.77 -5.56 -35.42
N LEU A 418 7.95 -5.25 -34.44
CA LEU A 418 8.29 -4.38 -33.32
C LEU A 418 7.97 -5.07 -31.99
N SER A 419 8.94 -5.11 -31.09
CA SER A 419 8.72 -5.53 -29.71
C SER A 419 8.54 -4.32 -28.82
N HIS A 420 7.40 -4.20 -28.19
CA HIS A 420 7.09 -3.07 -27.31
C HIS A 420 6.22 -3.49 -26.10
N SER A 421 6.19 -2.64 -25.09
CA SER A 421 5.37 -2.85 -23.88
C SER A 421 3.99 -2.26 -24.09
N VAL A 422 2.94 -3.01 -23.70
CA VAL A 422 1.55 -2.56 -23.73
C VAL A 422 0.92 -2.61 -22.34
N PRO A 423 0.06 -1.64 -21.99
CA PRO A 423 -0.68 -1.66 -20.74
C PRO A 423 -1.82 -2.70 -20.81
N LEU A 424 -2.02 -3.39 -19.69
CA LEU A 424 -3.11 -4.33 -19.47
C LEU A 424 -4.04 -3.81 -18.38
N CYS A 425 -5.30 -4.15 -18.48
CA CYS A 425 -6.25 -3.92 -17.41
C CYS A 425 -5.82 -4.69 -16.15
N TRP A 426 -5.64 -3.99 -15.06
CA TRP A 426 -5.20 -4.58 -13.79
C TRP A 426 -6.18 -5.64 -13.22
N ARG A 427 -7.41 -5.68 -13.77
CA ARG A 427 -8.48 -6.60 -13.34
C ARG A 427 -8.67 -7.81 -14.23
N CYS A 428 -8.91 -7.59 -15.54
CA CYS A 428 -9.22 -8.65 -16.50
C CYS A 428 -8.04 -9.02 -17.41
N HIS A 429 -6.90 -8.32 -17.29
CA HIS A 429 -5.69 -8.48 -18.09
C HIS A 429 -5.89 -8.30 -19.61
N THR A 430 -7.01 -7.70 -20.01
CA THR A 430 -7.23 -7.31 -21.41
C THR A 430 -6.31 -6.14 -21.77
N ARG A 431 -5.76 -6.16 -22.99
CA ARG A 431 -4.96 -5.04 -23.51
C ARG A 431 -5.79 -3.77 -23.55
N LEU A 432 -5.27 -2.71 -22.92
CA LEU A 432 -5.87 -1.39 -22.93
C LEU A 432 -5.53 -0.66 -24.22
N TYR A 433 -6.39 0.27 -24.59
CA TYR A 433 -6.11 1.26 -25.63
C TYR A 433 -6.48 2.66 -25.14
N TYR A 434 -6.00 3.68 -25.80
CA TYR A 434 -6.37 5.05 -25.52
C TYR A 434 -7.65 5.41 -26.23
N ALA A 435 -8.65 5.92 -25.50
CA ALA A 435 -9.93 6.36 -26.06
C ALA A 435 -10.25 7.79 -25.63
N PRO A 436 -10.79 8.63 -26.52
CA PRO A 436 -11.32 9.94 -26.18
C PRO A 436 -12.66 9.75 -25.45
N LEU A 437 -12.77 10.33 -24.28
CA LEU A 437 -13.94 10.20 -23.41
C LEU A 437 -14.41 11.58 -22.91
N ASP A 438 -15.68 11.88 -23.07
CA ASP A 438 -16.30 12.99 -22.38
C ASP A 438 -16.69 12.52 -20.97
N ALA A 439 -15.82 12.85 -20.00
CA ALA A 439 -15.87 12.28 -18.66
C ALA A 439 -15.60 13.34 -17.58
N TRP A 440 -15.76 12.96 -16.31
CA TRP A 440 -15.47 13.83 -15.16
C TRP A 440 -14.02 13.64 -14.73
N TYR A 441 -13.31 14.76 -14.57
CA TYR A 441 -11.89 14.78 -14.22
C TYR A 441 -11.62 15.66 -13.01
N VAL A 442 -10.61 15.27 -12.21
CA VAL A 442 -9.92 16.19 -11.30
C VAL A 442 -8.78 16.84 -12.06
N ASN A 443 -8.73 18.17 -12.07
CA ASN A 443 -7.64 18.95 -12.66
C ASN A 443 -6.41 18.90 -11.75
N VAL A 444 -5.62 17.84 -11.92
CA VAL A 444 -4.39 17.62 -11.15
C VAL A 444 -3.30 18.60 -11.55
N GLN A 445 -3.32 19.10 -12.80
CA GLN A 445 -2.28 20.00 -13.31
C GLN A 445 -2.16 21.28 -12.44
N ILE A 446 -3.29 21.86 -12.07
CA ILE A 446 -3.30 23.07 -11.24
C ILE A 446 -2.93 22.81 -9.78
N LEU A 447 -3.03 21.56 -9.31
CA LEU A 447 -2.70 21.13 -7.95
C LEU A 447 -1.22 20.77 -7.77
N LYS A 448 -0.48 20.50 -8.85
CA LYS A 448 0.87 19.90 -8.80
C LYS A 448 1.84 20.66 -7.89
N GLU A 449 1.96 21.95 -8.06
CA GLU A 449 2.92 22.74 -7.26
C GLU A 449 2.54 22.75 -5.79
N LYS A 450 1.26 22.83 -5.48
CA LYS A 450 0.76 22.73 -4.10
C LYS A 450 1.04 21.35 -3.49
N MET A 451 0.79 20.27 -4.24
CA MET A 451 1.07 18.91 -3.80
C MET A 451 2.56 18.67 -3.56
N LYS A 452 3.43 19.16 -4.43
CA LYS A 452 4.88 19.07 -4.26
C LYS A 452 5.34 19.78 -2.98
N LYS A 453 4.85 21.00 -2.75
CA LYS A 453 5.16 21.78 -1.55
C LYS A 453 4.62 21.16 -0.27
N SER A 454 3.42 20.62 -0.28
CA SER A 454 2.81 19.98 0.89
C SER A 454 3.48 18.65 1.22
N ASN A 455 3.97 17.89 0.22
CA ASN A 455 4.75 16.66 0.43
C ASN A 455 6.02 16.90 1.28
N GLU A 456 6.62 18.11 1.25
CA GLU A 456 7.78 18.41 2.10
C GLU A 456 7.47 18.28 3.60
N LYS A 457 6.22 18.43 4.01
CA LYS A 457 5.74 18.30 5.39
C LYS A 457 5.43 16.85 5.82
N VAL A 458 5.48 15.90 4.89
CA VAL A 458 5.21 14.48 5.15
C VAL A 458 6.51 13.78 5.49
N ASN A 459 6.52 13.00 6.57
CA ASN A 459 7.62 12.11 6.91
C ASN A 459 7.41 10.74 6.24
N TRP A 460 8.35 10.32 5.42
CA TRP A 460 8.32 9.04 4.73
C TRP A 460 9.34 8.07 5.33
N TYR A 461 8.91 6.84 5.53
CA TYR A 461 9.74 5.75 6.03
C TYR A 461 9.63 4.55 5.09
N PRO A 462 10.73 4.19 4.37
CA PRO A 462 12.02 4.91 4.24
C PRO A 462 11.93 6.26 3.51
N GLU A 463 12.80 7.18 3.90
CA GLU A 463 12.79 8.56 3.41
C GLU A 463 13.01 8.68 1.88
N HIS A 464 13.75 7.76 1.27
CA HIS A 464 14.08 7.81 -0.16
C HIS A 464 12.84 7.77 -1.07
N PHE A 465 11.69 7.25 -0.60
CA PHE A 465 10.45 7.25 -1.36
C PHE A 465 9.86 8.65 -1.55
N LYS A 466 10.09 9.57 -0.60
CA LYS A 466 9.61 10.95 -0.66
C LYS A 466 10.06 11.67 -1.93
N LYS A 467 11.39 11.73 -2.15
CA LYS A 467 12.00 12.46 -3.29
C LYS A 467 12.12 11.59 -4.54
N GLY A 468 12.21 10.28 -4.37
CA GLY A 468 12.37 9.34 -5.46
C GLY A 468 11.06 9.04 -6.19
N ARG A 469 10.29 8.08 -5.68
CA ARG A 469 9.09 7.57 -6.38
C ARG A 469 7.89 8.50 -6.26
N PHE A 470 7.59 9.03 -5.06
CA PHE A 470 6.39 9.82 -4.85
C PHE A 470 6.44 11.17 -5.56
N LEU A 471 7.51 11.95 -5.39
CA LEU A 471 7.68 13.23 -6.06
C LEU A 471 7.62 13.10 -7.59
N LYS A 472 8.32 12.10 -8.16
CA LYS A 472 8.25 11.82 -9.61
C LYS A 472 6.85 11.43 -10.07
N SER A 473 6.08 10.75 -9.21
CA SER A 473 4.69 10.42 -9.49
C SER A 473 3.82 11.67 -9.60
N LEU A 474 4.03 12.65 -8.69
CA LEU A 474 3.33 13.94 -8.73
C LEU A 474 3.69 14.76 -9.98
N GLU A 475 4.97 14.80 -10.34
CA GLU A 475 5.46 15.56 -11.51
C GLU A 475 4.84 15.07 -12.82
N ASN A 476 4.68 13.75 -12.98
CA ASN A 476 4.21 13.13 -14.21
C ASN A 476 2.70 12.80 -14.21
N ALA A 477 1.97 13.14 -13.14
CA ALA A 477 0.56 12.82 -13.04
C ALA A 477 -0.27 13.58 -14.09
N PRO A 478 -1.11 12.91 -14.91
CA PRO A 478 -2.12 13.55 -15.74
C PRO A 478 -3.32 13.99 -14.88
N ASP A 479 -4.31 14.64 -15.52
CA ASP A 479 -5.61 14.83 -14.90
C ASP A 479 -6.25 13.48 -14.61
N TRP A 480 -6.94 13.38 -13.49
CA TRP A 480 -7.50 12.12 -13.00
C TRP A 480 -8.95 11.96 -13.45
N ASN A 481 -9.22 10.95 -14.29
CA ASN A 481 -10.58 10.55 -14.66
C ASN A 481 -11.25 9.86 -13.46
N ILE A 482 -12.29 10.50 -12.92
CA ILE A 482 -13.01 10.06 -11.72
C ILE A 482 -14.37 9.46 -12.00
N SER A 483 -14.77 9.29 -13.25
CA SER A 483 -16.04 8.67 -13.63
C SER A 483 -15.85 7.31 -14.31
N ARG A 484 -16.78 6.39 -14.05
CA ARG A 484 -16.76 5.03 -14.59
C ARG A 484 -18.13 4.70 -15.19
N ASN A 485 -18.13 4.10 -16.38
CA ASN A 485 -19.33 3.61 -17.05
C ASN A 485 -19.75 2.23 -16.50
N ARG A 486 -19.97 2.16 -15.17
CA ARG A 486 -20.29 0.91 -14.47
C ARG A 486 -21.52 1.09 -13.58
N PHE A 487 -21.88 0.04 -12.82
CA PHE A 487 -23.11 0.03 -12.02
C PHE A 487 -22.84 0.04 -10.51
N TRP A 488 -21.79 -0.63 -10.04
CA TRP A 488 -21.48 -0.80 -8.63
C TRP A 488 -20.45 0.22 -8.16
N GLY A 489 -20.94 1.31 -7.56
CA GLY A 489 -20.09 2.41 -7.05
C GLY A 489 -20.95 3.55 -6.52
N SER A 490 -20.35 4.48 -5.80
CA SER A 490 -21.01 5.75 -5.47
C SER A 490 -21.37 6.49 -6.75
N PRO A 491 -22.56 7.04 -6.88
CA PRO A 491 -22.98 7.77 -8.08
C PRO A 491 -22.18 9.08 -8.22
N VAL A 492 -21.89 9.49 -9.44
CA VAL A 492 -21.46 10.88 -9.69
C VAL A 492 -22.62 11.80 -9.27
N PRO A 493 -22.43 12.67 -8.25
CA PRO A 493 -23.53 13.42 -7.65
C PRO A 493 -23.83 14.71 -8.44
N VAL A 494 -24.15 14.57 -9.73
CA VAL A 494 -24.43 15.69 -10.63
C VAL A 494 -25.77 15.45 -11.34
N TRP A 495 -26.69 16.38 -11.21
CA TRP A 495 -27.93 16.44 -11.95
C TRP A 495 -27.80 17.50 -13.05
N GLU A 496 -27.90 17.10 -14.30
CA GLU A 496 -27.72 17.95 -15.47
C GLU A 496 -29.04 18.17 -16.19
N CYS A 497 -29.35 19.44 -16.50
CA CYS A 497 -30.52 19.83 -17.25
C CYS A 497 -30.17 19.96 -18.74
N GLU A 498 -31.13 19.76 -19.63
CA GLU A 498 -30.99 19.98 -21.08
C GLU A 498 -30.50 21.39 -21.43
N CYS A 499 -30.72 22.38 -20.58
CA CYS A 499 -30.21 23.74 -20.78
C CYS A 499 -28.72 23.92 -20.36
N GLY A 500 -28.07 22.85 -19.94
CA GLY A 500 -26.69 22.85 -19.50
C GLY A 500 -26.46 23.24 -18.02
N GLU A 501 -27.52 23.62 -17.29
CA GLU A 501 -27.42 23.93 -15.87
C GLU A 501 -27.22 22.64 -15.05
N ARG A 502 -26.38 22.74 -14.00
CA ARG A 502 -26.01 21.60 -13.15
C ARG A 502 -26.36 21.87 -11.69
N PHE A 503 -26.92 20.87 -11.04
CA PHE A 503 -27.09 20.82 -9.59
C PHE A 503 -26.17 19.74 -9.01
N VAL A 504 -25.34 20.12 -8.03
CA VAL A 504 -24.39 19.24 -7.37
C VAL A 504 -24.62 19.33 -5.86
N PRO A 505 -25.35 18.39 -5.25
CA PRO A 505 -25.58 18.39 -3.81
C PRO A 505 -24.33 17.94 -3.04
N GLY A 506 -24.09 18.52 -1.87
CA GLY A 506 -23.04 18.13 -0.94
C GLY A 506 -23.53 17.21 0.20
N SER A 507 -24.86 16.98 0.29
CA SER A 507 -25.45 16.11 1.32
C SER A 507 -26.73 15.46 0.82
N ILE A 508 -27.14 14.40 1.53
CA ILE A 508 -28.45 13.78 1.31
C ILE A 508 -29.56 14.78 1.60
N ALA A 509 -29.42 15.58 2.65
CA ALA A 509 -30.42 16.60 3.02
C ALA A 509 -30.65 17.63 1.89
N GLU A 510 -29.57 18.13 1.26
CA GLU A 510 -29.68 19.03 0.11
C GLU A 510 -30.39 18.37 -1.09
N LEU A 511 -30.14 17.10 -1.34
CA LEU A 511 -30.78 16.35 -2.42
C LEU A 511 -32.26 16.08 -2.12
N GLU A 512 -32.63 15.74 -0.89
CA GLU A 512 -34.00 15.55 -0.44
C GLU A 512 -34.80 16.85 -0.54
N GLU A 513 -34.22 17.97 -0.11
CA GLU A 513 -34.86 19.28 -0.24
C GLU A 513 -35.11 19.65 -1.71
N ALA A 514 -34.11 19.45 -2.58
CA ALA A 514 -34.24 19.81 -3.99
C ALA A 514 -35.17 18.89 -4.80
N SER A 515 -35.27 17.62 -4.42
CA SER A 515 -36.07 16.61 -5.13
C SER A 515 -37.46 16.39 -4.54
N GLY A 516 -37.67 16.71 -3.27
CA GLY A 516 -38.89 16.37 -2.51
C GLY A 516 -39.03 14.88 -2.16
N VAL A 517 -37.98 14.07 -2.37
CA VAL A 517 -37.98 12.60 -2.18
C VAL A 517 -37.01 12.21 -1.07
N LYS A 518 -37.47 11.34 -0.15
CA LYS A 518 -36.62 10.75 0.89
C LYS A 518 -35.66 9.74 0.31
N ILE A 519 -34.36 9.89 0.58
CA ILE A 519 -33.27 9.07 0.08
C ILE A 519 -32.91 8.01 1.13
N LYS A 520 -33.00 6.74 0.77
CA LYS A 520 -32.67 5.60 1.63
C LYS A 520 -31.34 4.94 1.22
N ASP A 521 -31.07 4.96 -0.08
CA ASP A 521 -29.89 4.34 -0.68
C ASP A 521 -29.39 5.23 -1.83
N LEU A 522 -28.09 5.44 -1.91
CA LEU A 522 -27.45 6.23 -2.95
C LEU A 522 -27.05 5.40 -4.17
N HIS A 523 -27.23 4.07 -4.14
CA HIS A 523 -26.86 3.22 -5.28
C HIS A 523 -27.86 3.31 -6.43
N LYS A 524 -27.39 2.93 -7.62
CA LYS A 524 -28.25 2.65 -8.77
C LYS A 524 -29.14 1.42 -8.50
N PRO A 525 -30.31 1.28 -9.13
CA PRO A 525 -30.93 2.27 -10.02
C PRO A 525 -31.69 3.36 -9.28
N GLU A 526 -31.91 3.22 -7.98
CA GLU A 526 -32.82 4.06 -7.18
C GLU A 526 -32.45 5.55 -7.29
N ILE A 527 -31.12 5.87 -7.22
CA ILE A 527 -30.66 7.27 -7.30
C ILE A 527 -30.90 7.88 -8.70
N ASP A 528 -30.93 7.05 -9.75
CA ASP A 528 -31.12 7.51 -11.14
C ASP A 528 -32.56 7.97 -11.42
N GLU A 529 -33.52 7.51 -10.61
CA GLU A 529 -34.94 7.90 -10.71
C GLU A 529 -35.19 9.28 -10.11
N ILE A 530 -34.28 9.80 -9.29
CA ILE A 530 -34.39 11.09 -8.64
C ILE A 530 -34.19 12.21 -9.65
N THR A 531 -35.16 13.12 -9.75
CA THR A 531 -35.08 14.34 -10.58
C THR A 531 -35.18 15.58 -9.73
N VAL A 532 -34.50 16.65 -10.18
CA VAL A 532 -34.48 17.94 -9.49
C VAL A 532 -34.98 19.03 -10.46
N ALA A 533 -35.75 19.98 -9.97
CA ALA A 533 -36.16 21.10 -10.78
C ALA A 533 -34.98 22.02 -11.10
N CYS A 534 -34.74 22.29 -12.38
CA CYS A 534 -33.68 23.18 -12.81
C CYS A 534 -33.95 24.63 -12.38
N LYS A 535 -32.99 25.23 -11.67
CA LYS A 535 -33.14 26.63 -11.21
C LYS A 535 -33.19 27.66 -12.35
N LYS A 536 -32.69 27.33 -13.55
CA LYS A 536 -32.60 28.23 -14.69
C LYS A 536 -33.86 28.15 -15.60
N CYS A 537 -34.42 26.98 -15.85
CA CYS A 537 -35.46 26.78 -16.83
C CYS A 537 -36.68 25.99 -16.30
N ALA A 538 -36.70 25.63 -15.02
CA ALA A 538 -37.73 24.85 -14.33
C ALA A 538 -37.96 23.42 -14.87
N LYS A 539 -37.26 22.99 -15.94
CA LYS A 539 -37.33 21.61 -16.43
C LYS A 539 -36.67 20.66 -15.43
N LYS A 540 -36.99 19.37 -15.57
CA LYS A 540 -36.36 18.31 -14.74
C LYS A 540 -34.92 18.09 -15.14
N ALA A 541 -33.98 18.32 -14.23
CA ALA A 541 -32.63 17.85 -14.32
C ALA A 541 -32.53 16.38 -13.90
N ARG A 542 -31.75 15.58 -14.61
CA ARG A 542 -31.52 14.14 -14.36
C ARG A 542 -30.09 13.92 -13.95
N ARG A 543 -29.87 12.91 -13.12
CA ARG A 543 -28.53 12.52 -12.73
C ARG A 543 -27.75 11.98 -13.94
N VAL A 544 -26.46 12.34 -14.03
CA VAL A 544 -25.54 11.76 -15.02
C VAL A 544 -25.35 10.26 -14.76
N PRO A 545 -25.24 9.39 -15.78
CA PRO A 545 -25.37 7.94 -15.60
C PRO A 545 -24.16 7.27 -14.92
N GLU A 546 -23.02 7.95 -14.86
CA GLU A 546 -21.77 7.38 -14.38
C GLU A 546 -21.77 7.17 -12.86
N VAL A 547 -20.90 6.25 -12.40
CA VAL A 547 -20.49 6.10 -11.01
C VAL A 547 -19.08 6.67 -10.82
N LEU A 548 -18.71 6.99 -9.59
CA LEU A 548 -17.38 7.45 -9.24
C LEU A 548 -16.37 6.30 -9.33
N ASP A 549 -15.14 6.65 -9.62
CA ASP A 549 -13.97 5.80 -9.40
C ASP A 549 -13.89 5.43 -7.91
N SER A 550 -13.76 4.14 -7.58
CA SER A 550 -13.61 3.68 -6.19
C SER A 550 -12.41 4.32 -5.47
N TRP A 551 -11.43 4.81 -6.21
CA TRP A 551 -10.31 5.54 -5.64
C TRP A 551 -10.68 6.92 -5.07
N ILE A 552 -11.75 7.57 -5.54
CA ILE A 552 -12.30 8.78 -4.88
C ILE A 552 -12.85 8.41 -3.50
N GLU A 553 -13.51 7.25 -3.39
CA GLU A 553 -14.02 6.75 -2.13
C GLU A 553 -12.86 6.44 -1.17
N ALA A 554 -11.87 5.69 -1.63
CA ALA A 554 -10.67 5.37 -0.85
C ALA A 554 -9.88 6.64 -0.44
N ALA A 555 -9.82 7.66 -1.30
CA ALA A 555 -9.21 8.96 -0.99
C ALA A 555 -10.01 9.78 0.03
N SER A 556 -11.31 9.52 0.15
CA SER A 556 -12.20 10.16 1.12
C SER A 556 -12.19 9.48 2.49
N ALA A 557 -11.38 8.43 2.69
CA ALA A 557 -11.41 7.61 3.91
C ALA A 557 -11.19 8.41 5.19
N SER A 558 -10.33 9.43 5.16
CA SER A 558 -10.11 10.32 6.34
C SER A 558 -11.40 10.99 6.83
N PHE A 559 -12.37 11.17 5.98
CA PHE A 559 -13.65 11.83 6.24
C PHE A 559 -14.78 10.81 6.37
N GLY A 560 -14.88 9.90 5.41
CA GLY A 560 -15.96 8.90 5.31
C GLY A 560 -15.99 7.93 6.49
N GLU A 561 -14.83 7.53 7.04
CA GLU A 561 -14.77 6.63 8.21
C GLU A 561 -15.42 7.22 9.48
N ARG A 562 -15.68 8.53 9.49
CA ARG A 562 -16.28 9.27 10.59
C ARG A 562 -17.57 10.00 10.21
N HIS A 563 -18.06 9.79 9.00
CA HIS A 563 -19.22 10.52 8.47
C HIS A 563 -19.05 12.05 8.57
N TYR A 564 -17.80 12.53 8.37
CA TYR A 564 -17.53 13.97 8.38
C TYR A 564 -18.03 14.62 7.07
N PRO A 565 -18.67 15.83 7.12
CA PRO A 565 -18.85 16.70 8.28
C PRO A 565 -20.17 16.50 9.04
N PHE A 566 -20.95 15.48 8.77
CA PHE A 566 -22.34 15.33 9.19
C PHE A 566 -22.49 14.83 10.65
N GLU A 567 -21.51 14.11 11.17
CA GLU A 567 -21.51 13.66 12.56
C GLU A 567 -21.27 14.82 13.52
N LYS A 568 -22.19 15.00 14.48
CA LYS A 568 -22.12 16.10 15.45
C LYS A 568 -20.90 15.99 16.39
N GLY A 569 -20.27 17.14 16.67
CA GLY A 569 -19.17 17.23 17.64
C GLY A 569 -17.80 16.76 17.14
N LEU A 570 -17.66 16.42 15.86
CA LEU A 570 -16.35 16.13 15.27
C LEU A 570 -15.52 17.41 15.10
N ASN A 571 -14.32 17.39 15.68
CA ASN A 571 -13.32 18.42 15.43
C ASN A 571 -12.30 17.90 14.41
N LEU A 572 -12.25 18.50 13.23
CA LEU A 572 -11.32 18.12 12.14
C LEU A 572 -9.87 18.05 12.62
N VAL A 573 -9.42 19.01 13.39
CA VAL A 573 -8.03 19.07 13.90
C VAL A 573 -7.68 17.86 14.77
N GLY A 574 -8.67 17.25 15.43
CA GLY A 574 -8.49 16.08 16.30
C GLY A 574 -8.25 14.76 15.56
N PHE A 575 -8.47 14.73 14.22
CA PHE A 575 -8.30 13.48 13.47
C PHE A 575 -7.67 13.65 12.08
N TYR A 576 -7.56 14.87 11.55
CA TYR A 576 -7.02 15.14 10.23
C TYR A 576 -5.91 16.21 10.25
N PRO A 577 -4.77 16.00 9.55
CA PRO A 577 -4.40 14.76 8.88
C PRO A 577 -4.08 13.64 9.88
N PRO A 578 -4.21 12.37 9.49
CA PRO A 578 -3.83 11.26 10.37
C PRO A 578 -2.34 11.33 10.72
N ASP A 579 -1.98 10.88 11.93
CA ASP A 579 -0.59 10.82 12.37
C ASP A 579 0.19 9.72 11.64
N PHE A 580 -0.50 8.67 11.18
CA PHE A 580 0.13 7.50 10.57
C PHE A 580 -0.75 6.81 9.55
N ILE A 581 -0.14 6.42 8.42
CA ILE A 581 -0.64 5.44 7.46
C ILE A 581 0.51 4.52 7.05
N GLY A 582 0.20 3.29 6.63
CA GLY A 582 1.20 2.34 6.17
C GLY A 582 0.62 1.40 5.12
N GLU A 583 1.34 1.21 4.00
CA GLU A 583 1.00 0.29 2.91
C GLU A 583 2.24 -0.07 2.09
N TYR A 584 2.11 -1.09 1.23
CA TYR A 584 3.20 -1.53 0.36
C TYR A 584 3.53 -0.53 -0.77
N THR A 585 4.69 -0.69 -1.40
CA THR A 585 5.25 0.23 -2.40
C THR A 585 4.34 0.56 -3.58
N GLY A 586 3.40 -0.33 -3.96
CA GLY A 586 2.42 -0.07 -5.02
C GLY A 586 1.52 1.12 -4.71
N GLN A 587 1.23 1.34 -3.44
CA GLN A 587 0.34 2.42 -2.99
C GLN A 587 0.95 3.83 -3.11
N ILE A 588 2.26 3.94 -3.36
CA ILE A 588 2.91 5.22 -3.66
C ILE A 588 2.26 5.90 -4.88
N ARG A 589 1.86 5.11 -5.89
CA ARG A 589 1.20 5.59 -7.11
C ARG A 589 -0.31 5.36 -7.11
N ALA A 590 -0.89 4.87 -6.03
CA ALA A 590 -2.31 4.58 -5.90
C ALA A 590 -2.88 5.31 -4.68
N TRP A 591 -3.15 4.64 -3.55
CA TRP A 591 -3.85 5.22 -2.41
C TRP A 591 -3.15 6.45 -1.82
N PHE A 592 -1.83 6.42 -1.64
CA PHE A 592 -1.10 7.59 -1.13
C PHE A 592 -1.21 8.79 -2.08
N TYR A 593 -1.17 8.54 -3.39
CA TYR A 593 -1.32 9.58 -4.40
C TYR A 593 -2.73 10.20 -4.35
N VAL A 594 -3.79 9.39 -4.39
CA VAL A 594 -5.16 9.92 -4.42
C VAL A 594 -5.55 10.60 -3.10
N LEU A 595 -5.08 10.09 -1.94
CA LEU A 595 -5.21 10.79 -0.65
C LEU A 595 -4.58 12.18 -0.70
N HIS A 596 -3.39 12.28 -1.30
CA HIS A 596 -2.68 13.55 -1.39
C HIS A 596 -3.34 14.54 -2.33
N VAL A 597 -3.90 14.06 -3.45
CA VAL A 597 -4.71 14.87 -4.38
C VAL A 597 -5.93 15.45 -3.65
N VAL A 598 -6.72 14.60 -3.00
CA VAL A 598 -7.93 15.05 -2.28
C VAL A 598 -7.58 16.00 -1.12
N ALA A 599 -6.55 15.69 -0.34
CA ALA A 599 -6.08 16.55 0.74
C ALA A 599 -5.75 17.97 0.26
N ASN A 600 -5.01 18.08 -0.85
CA ASN A 600 -4.60 19.36 -1.41
C ASN A 600 -5.74 20.10 -2.11
N ALA A 601 -6.67 19.37 -2.75
CA ALA A 601 -7.86 19.96 -3.36
C ALA A 601 -8.83 20.50 -2.31
N LEU A 602 -9.10 19.76 -1.25
CA LEU A 602 -9.97 20.20 -0.16
C LEU A 602 -9.38 21.36 0.63
N ASP A 603 -8.09 21.32 0.92
CA ASP A 603 -7.35 22.38 1.63
C ASP A 603 -8.04 22.88 2.92
N LEU A 604 -8.41 21.93 3.77
CA LEU A 604 -9.19 22.21 4.98
C LEU A 604 -8.37 22.74 6.16
N ARG A 605 -7.04 22.72 6.03
CA ARG A 605 -6.10 23.12 7.09
C ARG A 605 -5.34 24.39 6.70
N HIS A 606 -5.66 25.50 7.37
CA HIS A 606 -4.99 26.80 7.16
C HIS A 606 -3.53 26.83 7.62
N ASP A 607 -3.11 25.88 8.46
CA ASP A 607 -1.71 25.72 8.91
C ASP A 607 -0.82 25.01 7.87
N GLY A 608 -1.37 24.73 6.69
CA GLY A 608 -0.68 24.07 5.58
C GLY A 608 -0.46 22.57 5.81
N LEU A 609 -1.18 21.93 6.73
CA LEU A 609 -1.18 20.48 6.97
C LEU A 609 -2.31 19.77 6.20
N SER A 610 -2.71 20.30 5.04
CA SER A 610 -3.58 19.60 4.10
C SER A 610 -2.77 18.55 3.32
N ILE A 611 -2.40 17.48 4.01
CA ILE A 611 -1.52 16.40 3.56
C ILE A 611 -2.20 15.04 3.76
N LEU A 612 -1.70 14.00 3.06
CA LEU A 612 -2.25 12.63 3.17
C LEU A 612 -2.11 12.07 4.59
N SER A 613 -1.00 12.33 5.27
CA SER A 613 -0.69 11.91 6.64
C SER A 613 0.58 12.62 7.12
N LYS A 614 0.81 12.69 8.43
CA LYS A 614 2.07 13.20 8.99
C LYS A 614 3.22 12.22 8.77
N ASN A 615 2.96 10.90 8.91
CA ASN A 615 3.95 9.85 8.74
C ASN A 615 3.41 8.75 7.82
N VAL A 616 4.20 8.35 6.84
CA VAL A 616 3.88 7.32 5.85
C VAL A 616 4.93 6.22 5.91
N LEU A 617 4.51 5.01 6.26
CA LEU A 617 5.34 3.82 6.20
C LEU A 617 5.13 3.11 4.86
N VAL A 618 6.22 2.76 4.19
CA VAL A 618 6.19 2.06 2.91
C VAL A 618 6.89 0.72 3.03
N GLU A 619 6.13 -0.34 2.86
CA GLU A 619 6.62 -1.71 2.88
C GLU A 619 6.96 -2.20 1.47
N GLY A 620 7.90 -3.15 1.34
CA GLY A 620 8.20 -3.86 0.11
C GLY A 620 7.11 -4.88 -0.26
N VAL A 621 7.41 -5.73 -1.23
CA VAL A 621 6.52 -6.80 -1.69
C VAL A 621 7.03 -8.16 -1.25
N ILE A 622 6.13 -9.05 -0.84
CA ILE A 622 6.46 -10.46 -0.62
C ILE A 622 6.16 -11.22 -1.91
N LEU A 623 7.20 -11.79 -2.47
CA LEU A 623 7.15 -12.60 -3.68
C LEU A 623 7.00 -14.09 -3.34
N GLY A 624 6.54 -14.87 -4.30
CA GLY A 624 6.51 -16.32 -4.20
C GLY A 624 7.91 -16.93 -4.08
N THR A 625 7.97 -18.22 -3.79
CA THR A 625 9.24 -18.98 -3.66
C THR A 625 10.06 -19.00 -4.95
N ASP A 626 9.41 -18.72 -6.08
CA ASP A 626 10.00 -18.65 -7.42
C ASP A 626 10.39 -17.22 -7.88
N GLY A 627 10.27 -16.24 -6.99
CA GLY A 627 10.57 -14.83 -7.26
C GLY A 627 9.51 -14.06 -8.05
N ARG A 628 8.42 -14.72 -8.45
CA ARG A 628 7.26 -14.05 -9.08
C ARG A 628 6.28 -13.59 -8.01
N LYS A 629 5.34 -12.74 -8.40
CA LYS A 629 4.23 -12.36 -7.55
C LYS A 629 3.48 -13.60 -7.06
N MET A 630 3.05 -13.61 -5.81
CA MET A 630 2.27 -14.70 -5.24
C MET A 630 0.94 -14.85 -5.99
N SER A 631 0.67 -16.06 -6.50
CA SER A 631 -0.57 -16.38 -7.18
C SER A 631 -1.01 -17.79 -6.82
N LYS A 632 -2.31 -17.95 -6.51
CA LYS A 632 -2.90 -19.27 -6.29
C LYS A 632 -2.78 -20.15 -7.54
N ASN A 633 -2.86 -19.55 -8.72
CA ASN A 633 -2.73 -20.25 -9.98
C ASN A 633 -1.31 -20.80 -10.21
N TYR A 634 -0.29 -20.18 -9.66
CA TYR A 634 1.09 -20.64 -9.73
C TYR A 634 1.46 -21.62 -8.62
N GLY A 635 0.67 -21.68 -7.52
CA GLY A 635 1.03 -22.50 -6.35
C GLY A 635 2.37 -22.14 -5.72
N ASN A 636 2.84 -20.90 -5.89
CA ASN A 636 4.20 -20.45 -5.59
C ASN A 636 4.37 -19.89 -4.17
N TYR A 637 3.42 -20.14 -3.28
CA TYR A 637 3.53 -19.79 -1.87
C TYR A 637 2.70 -20.76 -1.00
N PRO A 638 3.16 -21.05 0.25
CA PRO A 638 2.41 -21.86 1.20
C PRO A 638 1.16 -21.12 1.68
N ASP A 639 0.09 -21.85 2.02
CA ASP A 639 -1.14 -21.24 2.53
C ASP A 639 -0.86 -20.49 3.85
N PRO A 640 -1.21 -19.21 3.98
CA PRO A 640 -1.00 -18.45 5.21
C PRO A 640 -1.69 -19.06 6.42
N LYS A 641 -2.85 -19.68 6.26
CA LYS A 641 -3.59 -20.30 7.34
C LYS A 641 -2.86 -21.51 7.90
N GLU A 642 -2.31 -22.34 7.02
CA GLU A 642 -1.53 -23.53 7.43
C GLU A 642 -0.30 -23.11 8.24
N LEU A 643 0.44 -22.10 7.79
CA LEU A 643 1.63 -21.63 8.50
C LEU A 643 1.29 -20.96 9.84
N LEU A 644 0.19 -20.19 9.92
CA LEU A 644 -0.29 -19.62 11.17
C LEU A 644 -0.67 -20.74 12.17
N GLN A 645 -1.34 -21.78 11.73
CA GLN A 645 -1.70 -22.95 12.57
C GLN A 645 -0.48 -23.77 12.98
N LYS A 646 0.59 -23.77 12.19
CA LYS A 646 1.80 -24.56 12.45
C LYS A 646 2.81 -23.82 13.33
N PHE A 647 2.99 -22.52 13.15
CA PHE A 647 4.04 -21.73 13.81
C PHE A 647 3.54 -20.57 14.66
N GLY A 648 2.31 -20.11 14.45
CA GLY A 648 1.68 -19.03 15.19
C GLY A 648 1.88 -17.63 14.60
N GLY A 649 1.06 -16.69 15.08
CA GLY A 649 1.07 -15.30 14.62
C GLY A 649 2.28 -14.50 15.11
N ASP A 650 2.74 -14.71 16.35
CA ASP A 650 3.95 -14.05 16.88
C ASP A 650 5.18 -14.36 16.02
N ALA A 651 5.29 -15.61 15.53
CA ALA A 651 6.40 -15.98 14.65
C ALA A 651 6.30 -15.31 13.28
N LEU A 652 5.09 -15.16 12.70
CA LEU A 652 4.90 -14.40 11.46
C LEU A 652 5.26 -12.93 11.64
N ARG A 653 4.83 -12.33 12.75
CA ARG A 653 5.17 -10.94 13.10
C ARG A 653 6.68 -10.74 13.16
N LEU A 654 7.40 -11.59 13.88
CA LEU A 654 8.86 -11.52 13.97
C LEU A 654 9.53 -11.69 12.61
N TYR A 655 9.06 -12.65 11.78
CA TYR A 655 9.61 -12.89 10.45
C TYR A 655 9.51 -11.64 9.57
N LEU A 656 8.33 -11.03 9.51
CA LEU A 656 8.10 -9.88 8.64
C LEU A 656 8.72 -8.59 9.20
N LEU A 657 8.53 -8.31 10.49
CA LEU A 657 8.99 -7.06 11.12
C LEU A 657 10.52 -6.90 11.15
N ARG A 658 11.30 -7.99 11.10
CA ARG A 658 12.76 -7.96 11.04
C ARG A 658 13.33 -8.06 9.63
N SER A 659 12.48 -8.29 8.64
CA SER A 659 12.94 -8.47 7.26
C SER A 659 13.10 -7.14 6.52
N PRO A 660 13.92 -7.11 5.44
CA PRO A 660 14.09 -5.92 4.61
C PRO A 660 12.79 -5.40 3.99
N VAL A 661 11.70 -6.19 4.01
CA VAL A 661 10.39 -5.74 3.52
C VAL A 661 9.86 -4.52 4.27
N MET A 662 10.19 -4.36 5.55
CA MET A 662 9.87 -3.17 6.33
C MET A 662 10.69 -1.93 5.95
N GLN A 663 11.70 -2.10 5.10
CA GLN A 663 12.53 -1.04 4.53
C GLN A 663 12.24 -0.82 3.03
N GLY A 664 11.06 -1.28 2.57
CA GLY A 664 10.60 -1.10 1.19
C GLY A 664 11.29 -1.99 0.16
N GLN A 665 12.00 -3.03 0.59
CA GLN A 665 12.67 -4.00 -0.29
C GLN A 665 11.80 -5.25 -0.45
N ASP A 666 11.84 -5.86 -1.62
CA ASP A 666 11.10 -7.08 -1.87
C ASP A 666 11.81 -8.30 -1.25
N ILE A 667 11.03 -9.25 -0.74
CA ILE A 667 11.55 -10.51 -0.19
C ILE A 667 10.82 -11.70 -0.78
N LEU A 668 11.49 -12.87 -0.78
CA LEU A 668 10.85 -14.15 -1.08
C LEU A 668 10.22 -14.73 0.18
N ILE A 669 9.02 -15.29 0.06
CA ILE A 669 8.41 -16.02 1.17
C ILE A 669 9.24 -17.29 1.48
N SER A 670 9.52 -17.53 2.76
CA SER A 670 10.30 -18.68 3.21
C SER A 670 9.70 -19.30 4.48
N GLU A 671 9.18 -20.52 4.36
CA GLU A 671 8.69 -21.30 5.51
C GLU A 671 9.82 -21.57 6.52
N GLU A 672 11.04 -21.80 6.04
CA GLU A 672 12.19 -22.02 6.91
C GLU A 672 12.50 -20.78 7.76
N ASN A 673 12.55 -19.60 7.16
CA ASN A 673 12.80 -18.35 7.88
C ASN A 673 11.67 -18.05 8.88
N TYR A 674 10.41 -18.37 8.54
CA TYR A 674 9.29 -18.27 9.47
C TYR A 674 9.49 -19.23 10.67
N ARG A 675 9.77 -20.51 10.42
CA ARG A 675 10.04 -21.51 11.46
C ARG A 675 11.21 -21.12 12.36
N ASN A 676 12.25 -20.52 11.81
CA ASN A 676 13.45 -20.11 12.54
C ASN A 676 13.14 -19.03 13.60
N GLN A 677 12.07 -18.25 13.47
CA GLN A 677 11.64 -17.30 14.51
C GLN A 677 11.22 -18.01 15.80
N VAL A 678 10.55 -19.15 15.67
CA VAL A 678 10.16 -19.99 16.82
C VAL A 678 11.41 -20.50 17.53
N LYS A 679 12.38 -21.05 16.78
CA LYS A 679 13.63 -21.61 17.34
C LYS A 679 14.58 -20.55 17.90
N GLY A 680 14.49 -19.34 17.41
CA GLY A 680 15.28 -18.20 17.83
C GLY A 680 14.73 -17.51 19.07
N LEU A 681 14.33 -16.24 18.91
CA LEU A 681 13.92 -15.36 20.00
C LEU A 681 12.82 -15.97 20.88
N MET A 682 11.79 -16.60 20.29
CA MET A 682 10.64 -17.07 21.07
C MET A 682 11.01 -18.18 22.05
N LEU A 683 11.69 -19.23 21.60
CA LEU A 683 12.09 -20.33 22.50
C LEU A 683 13.15 -19.89 23.51
N ILE A 684 14.07 -19.00 23.14
CA ILE A 684 15.08 -18.49 24.07
C ILE A 684 14.45 -17.66 25.18
N LEU A 685 13.50 -16.80 24.83
CA LEU A 685 12.74 -16.03 25.81
C LEU A 685 11.90 -16.96 26.71
N TRP A 686 11.21 -17.94 26.10
CA TRP A 686 10.40 -18.92 26.84
C TRP A 686 11.24 -19.76 27.79
N ASN A 687 12.41 -20.22 27.37
CA ASN A 687 13.33 -20.99 28.21
C ASN A 687 13.91 -20.14 29.34
N SER A 688 14.22 -18.87 29.08
CA SER A 688 14.68 -17.93 30.12
C SER A 688 13.59 -17.68 31.20
N TYR A 689 12.37 -17.52 30.74
CA TYR A 689 11.18 -17.41 31.60
C TYR A 689 10.92 -18.71 32.40
N SER A 690 10.97 -19.87 31.75
CA SER A 690 10.82 -21.18 32.40
C SER A 690 11.89 -21.43 33.46
N PHE A 691 13.14 -21.06 33.15
CA PHE A 691 14.26 -21.13 34.10
C PHE A 691 13.98 -20.29 35.33
N PHE A 692 13.58 -19.05 35.17
CA PHE A 692 13.22 -18.20 36.30
C PHE A 692 12.11 -18.80 37.18
N VAL A 693 10.98 -19.22 36.56
CA VAL A 693 9.83 -19.78 37.27
C VAL A 693 10.20 -21.05 38.03
N MET A 694 11.01 -21.91 37.44
CA MET A 694 11.47 -23.14 38.07
C MET A 694 12.25 -22.84 39.37
N TYR A 695 13.25 -21.95 39.32
CA TYR A 695 14.06 -21.63 40.50
C TYR A 695 13.31 -20.77 41.55
N ALA A 696 12.46 -19.86 41.09
CA ALA A 696 11.61 -19.05 41.96
C ALA A 696 10.64 -19.94 42.78
N ASN A 697 9.97 -20.89 42.11
CA ASN A 697 9.08 -21.83 42.81
C ASN A 697 9.84 -22.77 43.73
N ALA A 698 10.97 -23.33 43.29
CA ALA A 698 11.78 -24.21 44.11
C ALA A 698 12.31 -23.56 45.40
N SER A 699 12.65 -22.26 45.32
CA SER A 699 13.14 -21.50 46.48
C SER A 699 12.02 -20.77 47.24
N LYS A 700 10.74 -20.91 46.88
CA LYS A 700 9.60 -20.17 47.38
C LYS A 700 9.82 -18.64 47.36
N TRP A 701 10.52 -18.18 46.32
CA TRP A 701 10.82 -16.77 46.13
C TRP A 701 9.55 -15.96 45.87
N ASN A 702 9.48 -14.78 46.42
CA ASN A 702 8.48 -13.75 46.14
C ASN A 702 9.11 -12.36 46.16
N CYS A 703 8.40 -11.33 45.64
CA CYS A 703 8.94 -9.98 45.50
C CYS A 703 9.21 -9.25 46.83
N ASP A 704 8.65 -9.75 47.96
CA ASP A 704 8.76 -9.12 49.28
C ASP A 704 10.05 -9.57 50.00
N LEU A 705 10.72 -10.63 49.45
CA LEU A 705 11.95 -11.14 50.06
C LEU A 705 13.11 -10.14 49.85
N LYS A 706 13.76 -9.78 50.97
CA LYS A 706 14.91 -8.88 50.93
C LYS A 706 16.08 -9.51 50.16
N GLY A 707 16.62 -8.76 49.20
CA GLY A 707 17.87 -9.09 48.50
C GLY A 707 19.08 -8.42 49.18
N GLY A 708 20.28 -8.87 48.77
CA GLY A 708 21.53 -8.27 49.12
C GLY A 708 22.02 -7.17 48.20
N LYS A 709 23.31 -6.89 48.24
CA LYS A 709 23.96 -5.96 47.30
C LYS A 709 23.93 -6.54 45.87
N LEU A 710 23.68 -5.70 44.86
CA LEU A 710 23.75 -6.08 43.45
C LEU A 710 25.19 -6.49 43.10
N ALA A 711 25.36 -7.68 42.54
CA ALA A 711 26.62 -8.09 41.93
C ALA A 711 26.92 -7.27 40.65
N ILE A 712 28.15 -7.28 40.20
CA ILE A 712 28.54 -6.56 38.98
C ILE A 712 27.73 -7.00 37.76
N LEU A 713 27.42 -8.30 37.66
CA LEU A 713 26.61 -8.89 36.62
C LEU A 713 25.14 -8.39 36.63
N ASP A 714 24.60 -8.12 37.83
CA ASP A 714 23.26 -7.58 38.01
C ASP A 714 23.21 -6.10 37.61
N ARG A 715 24.21 -5.31 38.04
CA ARG A 715 24.33 -3.90 37.64
C ARG A 715 24.44 -3.76 36.14
N TRP A 716 25.28 -4.60 35.53
CA TRP A 716 25.48 -4.59 34.07
C TRP A 716 24.22 -4.93 33.29
N ILE A 717 23.48 -6.01 33.65
CA ILE A 717 22.29 -6.40 32.87
C ILE A 717 21.17 -5.34 33.00
N LEU A 718 21.06 -4.66 34.15
CA LEU A 718 20.13 -3.56 34.33
C LEU A 718 20.52 -2.32 33.52
N ALA A 719 21.80 -1.99 33.44
CA ALA A 719 22.31 -0.91 32.57
C ALA A 719 22.05 -1.22 31.09
N ARG A 720 22.30 -2.46 30.64
CA ARG A 720 21.98 -2.94 29.29
C ARG A 720 20.49 -2.90 28.97
N LEU A 721 19.63 -3.28 29.93
CA LEU A 721 18.18 -3.20 29.78
C LEU A 721 17.71 -1.75 29.58
N THR A 722 18.27 -0.85 30.38
CA THR A 722 17.98 0.60 30.26
C THR A 722 18.40 1.12 28.88
N GLU A 723 19.61 0.80 28.42
CA GLU A 723 20.08 1.17 27.10
C GLU A 723 19.18 0.60 26.00
N LEU A 724 18.78 -0.68 26.10
CA LEU A 724 17.84 -1.32 25.16
C LEU A 724 16.51 -0.57 25.07
N VAL A 725 15.89 -0.25 26.22
CA VAL A 725 14.60 0.46 26.26
C VAL A 725 14.71 1.81 25.57
N LEU A 726 15.78 2.57 25.83
CA LEU A 726 16.00 3.87 25.20
C LEU A 726 16.21 3.75 23.67
N GLN A 727 17.02 2.78 23.23
CA GLN A 727 17.32 2.57 21.81
C GLN A 727 16.09 2.08 21.05
N VAL A 728 15.36 1.07 21.55
CA VAL A 728 14.15 0.54 20.91
C VAL A 728 13.06 1.62 20.84
N SER A 729 12.89 2.42 21.88
CA SER A 729 11.94 3.54 21.86
C SER A 729 12.28 4.54 20.75
N ARG A 730 13.57 4.89 20.57
CA ARG A 730 14.00 5.78 19.47
C ARG A 730 13.75 5.18 18.08
N CYS A 731 13.97 3.87 17.93
CA CYS A 731 13.71 3.17 16.67
C CYS A 731 12.20 3.14 16.36
N LEU A 732 11.34 2.85 17.34
CA LEU A 732 9.90 2.84 17.14
C LEU A 732 9.30 4.21 16.83
N GLU A 733 9.87 5.30 17.41
CA GLU A 733 9.47 6.67 17.01
C GLU A 733 9.83 6.99 15.54
N LYS A 734 10.81 6.27 14.97
CA LYS A 734 11.21 6.35 13.57
C LYS A 734 10.62 5.22 12.70
N PHE A 735 9.65 4.50 13.19
CA PHE A 735 9.02 3.36 12.51
C PHE A 735 10.00 2.26 12.06
N ASP A 736 11.16 2.14 12.71
CA ASP A 736 12.19 1.15 12.41
C ASP A 736 12.04 -0.10 13.29
N SER A 737 11.24 -1.05 12.83
CA SER A 737 11.04 -2.35 13.48
C SER A 737 12.26 -3.28 13.30
N VAL A 738 13.01 -3.14 12.23
CA VAL A 738 14.15 -4.02 11.89
C VAL A 738 15.26 -3.83 12.90
N GLU A 739 15.71 -2.60 13.11
CA GLU A 739 16.76 -2.32 14.10
C GLU A 739 16.26 -2.56 15.54
N SER A 740 14.97 -2.25 15.81
CA SER A 740 14.36 -2.58 17.11
C SER A 740 14.49 -4.06 17.46
N LEU A 741 14.14 -4.95 16.55
CA LEU A 741 14.18 -6.39 16.78
C LEU A 741 15.61 -6.94 16.83
N LYS A 742 16.55 -6.36 16.10
CA LYS A 742 17.96 -6.72 16.18
C LYS A 742 18.54 -6.40 17.57
N LEU A 743 18.25 -5.21 18.09
CA LEU A 743 18.66 -4.80 19.44
C LEU A 743 18.07 -5.73 20.53
N ILE A 744 16.78 -6.10 20.37
CA ILE A 744 16.10 -7.01 21.29
C ILE A 744 16.70 -8.42 21.21
N ASP A 745 16.96 -8.94 20.01
CA ASP A 745 17.61 -10.25 19.82
C ASP A 745 18.97 -10.28 20.50
N ASP A 746 19.80 -9.28 20.28
CA ASP A 746 21.14 -9.21 20.89
C ASP A 746 21.04 -9.20 22.42
N PHE A 747 20.12 -8.45 22.98
CA PHE A 747 19.92 -8.43 24.42
C PHE A 747 19.39 -9.77 24.96
N VAL A 748 18.31 -10.30 24.40
CA VAL A 748 17.67 -11.53 24.93
C VAL A 748 18.60 -12.73 24.77
N VAL A 749 19.21 -12.89 23.59
CA VAL A 749 20.03 -14.06 23.28
C VAL A 749 21.42 -13.95 23.87
N LYS A 750 22.13 -12.87 23.58
CA LYS A 750 23.56 -12.74 23.92
C LYS A 750 23.77 -12.24 25.35
N ASP A 751 23.00 -11.24 25.79
CA ASP A 751 23.20 -10.61 27.09
C ASP A 751 22.46 -11.34 28.19
N PHE A 752 21.15 -11.53 28.06
CA PHE A 752 20.34 -12.08 29.13
C PHE A 752 20.46 -13.61 29.26
N SER A 753 20.14 -14.35 28.18
CA SER A 753 20.10 -15.83 28.24
C SER A 753 21.52 -16.43 28.32
N THR A 754 22.39 -16.08 27.36
CA THR A 754 23.68 -16.74 27.21
C THR A 754 24.73 -16.25 28.21
N TRP A 755 24.65 -14.99 28.65
CA TRP A 755 25.63 -14.42 29.57
C TRP A 755 25.11 -14.31 31.00
N HIS A 756 24.07 -13.50 31.24
CA HIS A 756 23.59 -13.25 32.60
C HIS A 756 23.01 -14.50 33.28
N ILE A 757 22.01 -15.16 32.66
CA ILE A 757 21.38 -16.36 33.25
C ILE A 757 22.38 -17.48 33.43
N ARG A 758 23.21 -17.75 32.42
CA ARG A 758 24.19 -18.83 32.43
C ARG A 758 25.20 -18.68 33.60
N ARG A 759 25.67 -17.44 33.83
CA ARG A 759 26.64 -17.16 34.90
C ARG A 759 25.97 -17.01 36.28
N SER A 760 24.70 -16.71 36.34
CA SER A 760 23.93 -16.63 37.60
C SER A 760 23.40 -17.99 38.08
N ARG A 761 23.63 -19.10 37.36
CA ARG A 761 23.06 -20.43 37.75
C ARG A 761 23.44 -20.87 39.12
N THR A 762 24.69 -20.67 39.55
CA THR A 762 25.17 -21.02 40.90
C THR A 762 24.52 -20.15 41.98
N ARG A 763 24.21 -18.88 41.64
CA ARG A 763 23.59 -17.92 42.58
C ARG A 763 22.13 -18.20 42.83
N VAL A 764 21.38 -18.79 41.88
CA VAL A 764 19.95 -19.10 42.01
C VAL A 764 19.68 -20.51 42.47
N GLY A 765 20.71 -21.38 42.51
CA GLY A 765 20.59 -22.77 43.02
C GLY A 765 20.17 -22.85 44.47
N LEU A 766 19.56 -23.99 44.89
CA LEU A 766 19.08 -24.19 46.28
C LEU A 766 20.18 -24.09 47.32
N GLY A 767 21.43 -24.40 46.97
CA GLY A 767 22.60 -24.25 47.84
C GLY A 767 23.22 -22.85 47.92
N ALA A 768 22.68 -21.88 47.18
CA ALA A 768 23.18 -20.52 47.21
C ALA A 768 22.79 -19.76 48.48
N LYS A 769 23.58 -18.76 48.88
CA LYS A 769 23.25 -17.87 49.99
C LYS A 769 21.89 -17.21 49.73
N PRO A 770 20.93 -17.29 50.68
CA PRO A 770 19.55 -16.81 50.45
C PRO A 770 19.47 -15.35 49.94
N MET A 771 20.25 -14.44 50.52
CA MET A 771 20.24 -13.03 50.10
C MET A 771 20.75 -12.83 48.67
N ASP A 772 21.81 -13.53 48.27
CA ASP A 772 22.32 -13.44 46.89
C ASP A 772 21.35 -14.08 45.88
N ARG A 773 20.76 -15.22 46.23
CA ARG A 773 19.73 -15.87 45.44
C ARG A 773 18.52 -14.95 45.21
N ASN A 774 18.04 -14.34 46.29
CA ASN A 774 16.90 -13.40 46.19
C ASN A 774 17.23 -12.21 45.32
N THR A 775 18.45 -11.65 45.43
CA THR A 775 18.91 -10.56 44.54
C THR A 775 18.92 -11.00 43.07
N ALA A 776 19.53 -12.13 42.77
CA ALA A 776 19.61 -12.64 41.39
C ALA A 776 18.22 -12.94 40.79
N LEU A 777 17.30 -13.54 41.56
CA LEU A 777 15.92 -13.78 41.11
C LEU A 777 15.15 -12.48 40.96
N SER A 778 15.31 -11.48 41.82
CA SER A 778 14.65 -10.17 41.71
C SER A 778 15.09 -9.44 40.42
N VAL A 779 16.37 -9.52 40.06
CA VAL A 779 16.88 -8.93 38.82
C VAL A 779 16.31 -9.66 37.60
N MET A 780 16.32 -11.01 37.58
CA MET A 780 15.73 -11.79 36.48
C MET A 780 14.23 -11.50 36.32
N TYR A 781 13.49 -11.40 37.43
CA TYR A 781 12.07 -11.02 37.42
C TYR A 781 11.87 -9.65 36.76
N GLY A 782 12.60 -8.64 37.21
CA GLY A 782 12.51 -7.27 36.65
C GLY A 782 12.83 -7.21 35.15
N VAL A 783 13.86 -7.94 34.71
CA VAL A 783 14.22 -8.05 33.28
C VAL A 783 13.09 -8.70 32.48
N LEU A 784 12.51 -9.83 32.97
CA LEU A 784 11.44 -10.55 32.25
C LEU A 784 10.14 -9.74 32.15
N VAL A 785 9.77 -9.02 33.20
CA VAL A 785 8.58 -8.16 33.21
C VAL A 785 8.79 -6.96 32.25
N CYS A 786 9.96 -6.32 32.29
CA CYS A 786 10.30 -5.24 31.37
C CYS A 786 10.31 -5.72 29.91
N LEU A 787 10.93 -6.86 29.61
CA LEU A 787 10.94 -7.47 28.28
C LEU A 787 9.52 -7.81 27.82
N SER A 788 8.64 -8.28 28.70
CA SER A 788 7.24 -8.54 28.33
C SER A 788 6.53 -7.27 27.88
N LYS A 789 6.75 -6.15 28.54
CA LYS A 789 6.19 -4.85 28.12
C LYS A 789 6.85 -4.32 26.84
N LEU A 790 8.16 -4.42 26.74
CA LEU A 790 8.95 -3.96 25.57
C LEU A 790 8.55 -4.70 24.28
N LEU A 791 8.36 -6.02 24.38
CA LEU A 791 8.04 -6.91 23.28
C LEU A 791 6.54 -6.99 22.98
N ALA A 792 5.65 -6.48 23.84
CA ALA A 792 4.20 -6.59 23.65
C ALA A 792 3.69 -6.09 22.29
N PRO A 793 4.23 -5.00 21.70
CA PRO A 793 3.85 -4.59 20.35
C PRO A 793 4.35 -5.55 19.25
N PHE A 794 5.44 -6.29 19.46
CA PHE A 794 6.05 -7.19 18.48
C PHE A 794 5.47 -8.60 18.53
N THR A 795 5.39 -9.18 19.73
CA THR A 795 4.95 -10.55 20.00
C THR A 795 3.86 -10.57 21.07
N PRO A 796 2.64 -10.11 20.71
CA PRO A 796 1.59 -9.84 21.67
C PRO A 796 1.11 -11.06 22.47
N PHE A 797 1.21 -12.26 21.91
CA PHE A 797 0.71 -13.46 22.57
C PHE A 797 1.66 -14.03 23.63
N ILE A 798 2.93 -14.26 23.28
CA ILE A 798 3.90 -14.80 24.22
C ILE A 798 4.13 -13.84 25.41
N THR A 799 4.14 -12.54 25.14
CA THR A 799 4.33 -11.52 26.18
C THR A 799 3.15 -11.44 27.13
N GLU A 800 1.93 -11.64 26.64
CA GLU A 800 0.74 -11.71 27.47
C GLU A 800 0.82 -12.87 28.46
N GLU A 801 1.18 -14.08 28.02
CA GLU A 801 1.31 -15.25 28.90
C GLU A 801 2.40 -15.05 29.95
N ILE A 802 3.58 -14.55 29.54
CA ILE A 802 4.69 -14.29 30.45
C ILE A 802 4.28 -13.24 31.50
N TYR A 803 3.76 -12.10 31.05
CA TYR A 803 3.37 -11.02 31.95
C TYR A 803 2.32 -11.44 32.95
N ARG A 804 1.26 -12.10 32.51
CA ARG A 804 0.14 -12.54 33.39
C ARG A 804 0.55 -13.61 34.41
N ASN A 805 1.52 -14.45 34.06
CA ASN A 805 2.02 -15.42 35.06
C ASN A 805 2.98 -14.76 36.07
N LEU A 806 3.76 -13.77 35.63
CA LEU A 806 4.72 -13.13 36.52
C LEU A 806 4.09 -12.07 37.42
N THR A 807 3.02 -11.42 36.99
CA THR A 807 2.41 -10.32 37.70
C THR A 807 0.95 -10.61 38.10
N SER A 808 0.33 -9.74 38.87
CA SER A 808 -1.11 -9.74 39.10
C SER A 808 -1.88 -8.87 38.10
N GLY A 809 -1.22 -8.31 37.11
CA GLY A 809 -1.82 -7.47 36.09
C GLY A 809 -2.79 -8.24 35.17
N GLU A 810 -3.87 -7.58 34.77
CA GLU A 810 -4.89 -8.18 33.93
C GLU A 810 -4.33 -8.51 32.54
N SER A 811 -3.57 -7.58 31.92
CA SER A 811 -2.98 -7.76 30.62
C SER A 811 -1.75 -6.85 30.45
N VAL A 812 -0.73 -7.34 29.72
CA VAL A 812 0.43 -6.51 29.34
C VAL A 812 0.03 -5.34 28.43
N HIS A 813 -1.05 -5.50 27.67
CA HIS A 813 -1.54 -4.48 26.74
C HIS A 813 -2.30 -3.32 27.39
N LEU A 814 -2.60 -3.44 28.68
CA LEU A 814 -3.17 -2.35 29.49
C LEU A 814 -2.09 -1.54 30.20
N GLU A 815 -0.85 -2.02 30.17
CA GLU A 815 0.28 -1.38 30.81
C GLU A 815 0.87 -0.24 29.97
N ASP A 816 1.65 0.61 30.66
CA ASP A 816 2.47 1.60 29.96
C ASP A 816 3.72 0.96 29.39
N TYR A 817 4.17 1.47 28.24
CA TYR A 817 5.42 1.07 27.62
C TYR A 817 6.60 1.42 28.53
N PRO A 818 7.61 0.56 28.67
CA PRO A 818 8.70 0.82 29.60
C PRO A 818 9.47 2.09 29.23
N GLU A 819 9.88 2.85 30.23
CA GLU A 819 10.73 4.02 30.08
C GLU A 819 12.11 3.73 30.63
N GLY A 820 13.14 4.12 29.90
CA GLY A 820 14.53 3.97 30.33
C GLY A 820 14.89 5.08 31.32
N ASP A 821 15.29 4.69 32.54
CA ASP A 821 15.82 5.64 33.50
C ASP A 821 17.31 5.87 33.24
N SER A 822 17.66 7.02 32.65
CA SER A 822 19.04 7.37 32.32
C SER A 822 20.01 7.34 33.51
N ARG A 823 19.50 7.42 34.76
CA ARG A 823 20.32 7.29 35.97
C ARG A 823 20.85 5.88 36.18
N LEU A 824 20.21 4.88 35.58
CA LEU A 824 20.61 3.48 35.61
C LEU A 824 21.56 3.10 34.46
N LEU A 825 21.80 4.02 33.54
CA LEU A 825 22.68 3.82 32.41
C LEU A 825 24.15 3.98 32.87
N ASP A 826 24.85 2.86 32.98
CA ASP A 826 26.28 2.81 33.31
C ASP A 826 27.06 2.41 32.05
N GLN A 827 27.38 3.41 31.22
CA GLN A 827 28.06 3.20 29.96
C GLN A 827 29.47 2.63 30.13
N ASP A 828 30.19 3.04 31.18
CA ASP A 828 31.51 2.55 31.50
C ASP A 828 31.48 1.04 31.79
N LEU A 829 30.53 0.60 32.60
CA LEU A 829 30.32 -0.82 32.90
C LEU A 829 29.92 -1.63 31.66
N ILE A 830 29.07 -1.04 30.79
CA ILE A 830 28.67 -1.70 29.53
C ILE A 830 29.89 -1.95 28.66
N GLU A 831 30.75 -0.95 28.45
CA GLU A 831 31.92 -1.08 27.59
C GLU A 831 32.96 -2.05 28.21
N LYS A 832 33.22 -1.96 29.50
CA LYS A 832 34.12 -2.90 30.21
C LYS A 832 33.65 -4.34 30.10
N MET A 833 32.34 -4.59 30.23
CA MET A 833 31.79 -5.94 30.08
C MET A 833 31.89 -6.44 28.64
N LYS A 834 31.81 -5.57 27.67
CA LYS A 834 32.03 -5.91 26.26
C LYS A 834 33.47 -6.38 26.01
N GLU A 835 34.41 -5.70 26.59
CA GLU A 835 35.81 -6.12 26.58
C GLU A 835 36.02 -7.50 27.23
N ILE A 836 35.46 -7.71 28.42
CA ILE A 836 35.52 -9.01 29.13
C ILE A 836 34.94 -10.13 28.28
N ARG A 837 33.77 -9.91 27.67
CA ARG A 837 33.15 -10.91 26.81
C ARG A 837 34.01 -11.24 25.59
N TYR A 838 34.63 -10.24 24.97
CA TYR A 838 35.58 -10.43 23.88
C TYR A 838 36.80 -11.27 24.31
N ILE A 839 37.37 -11.02 25.49
CA ILE A 839 38.46 -11.80 26.07
C ILE A 839 38.07 -13.26 26.28
N VAL A 840 36.86 -13.50 26.84
CA VAL A 840 36.32 -14.85 27.01
C VAL A 840 36.11 -15.56 25.68
N GLU A 841 35.62 -14.85 24.67
CA GLU A 841 35.44 -15.38 23.31
C GLU A 841 36.77 -15.80 22.69
N LEU A 842 37.80 -14.95 22.78
CA LEU A 842 39.16 -15.28 22.35
C LEU A 842 39.71 -16.50 23.09
N GLY A 843 39.47 -16.56 24.41
CA GLY A 843 39.88 -17.70 25.24
C GLY A 843 39.22 -19.01 24.81
N HIS A 844 37.92 -18.97 24.49
CA HIS A 844 37.18 -20.11 23.94
C HIS A 844 37.68 -20.51 22.54
N GLY A 845 37.92 -19.54 21.67
CA GLY A 845 38.53 -19.79 20.35
C GLY A 845 39.87 -20.51 20.48
N ARG A 846 40.75 -20.01 21.34
CA ARG A 846 42.07 -20.61 21.55
C ARG A 846 42.01 -22.01 22.15
N ARG A 847 41.08 -22.26 23.12
CA ARG A 847 40.83 -23.60 23.66
C ARG A 847 40.38 -24.57 22.56
N LYS A 848 39.50 -24.14 21.67
CA LYS A 848 39.01 -24.93 20.53
C LYS A 848 40.15 -25.31 19.58
N GLU A 849 41.03 -24.35 19.23
CA GLU A 849 42.21 -24.58 18.40
C GLU A 849 43.17 -25.61 19.02
N LEU A 850 43.36 -25.57 20.34
CA LEU A 850 44.24 -26.46 21.10
C LEU A 850 43.56 -27.77 21.54
N GLY A 851 42.31 -28.03 21.16
CA GLY A 851 41.56 -29.21 21.56
C GLY A 851 41.25 -29.30 23.07
N ILE A 852 41.39 -28.19 23.82
CA ILE A 852 41.17 -28.15 25.26
C ILE A 852 39.69 -27.95 25.57
N LYS A 853 39.08 -28.85 26.34
CA LYS A 853 37.65 -28.72 26.75
C LYS A 853 37.44 -27.46 27.58
N VAL A 854 36.31 -26.77 27.37
CA VAL A 854 35.97 -25.51 28.08
C VAL A 854 35.99 -25.68 29.60
N ARG A 855 35.61 -26.85 30.13
CA ARG A 855 35.59 -27.14 31.58
C ARG A 855 36.94 -27.62 32.16
N GLN A 856 37.95 -27.78 31.35
CA GLN A 856 39.29 -28.21 31.81
C GLN A 856 39.98 -27.03 32.47
N PRO A 857 40.38 -27.11 33.77
CA PRO A 857 41.11 -26.04 34.42
C PRO A 857 42.45 -25.75 33.73
N LEU A 858 42.85 -24.50 33.67
CA LEU A 858 44.14 -24.06 33.19
C LEU A 858 44.94 -23.48 34.37
N ALA A 859 46.22 -23.80 34.44
CA ALA A 859 47.12 -23.29 35.48
C ALA A 859 47.34 -21.76 35.37
N LYS A 860 47.23 -21.21 34.16
CA LYS A 860 47.50 -19.80 33.89
C LYS A 860 46.81 -19.32 32.65
N PHE A 861 46.21 -18.12 32.72
CA PHE A 861 45.68 -17.36 31.58
C PHE A 861 46.40 -16.01 31.50
N LYS A 862 47.04 -15.72 30.38
CA LYS A 862 47.76 -14.45 30.19
C LYS A 862 47.08 -13.62 29.10
N ILE A 863 46.80 -12.34 29.43
CA ILE A 863 46.36 -11.32 28.47
C ILE A 863 47.60 -10.47 28.15
N GLN A 864 48.10 -10.54 26.92
CA GLN A 864 49.32 -9.82 26.51
C GLN A 864 49.10 -8.34 26.15
N ASN A 865 47.91 -7.83 26.24
CA ASN A 865 47.61 -6.46 25.86
C ASN A 865 47.45 -5.55 27.08
N SER A 866 48.38 -4.63 27.29
CA SER A 866 48.42 -3.71 28.42
C SER A 866 47.34 -2.61 28.42
N LYS A 867 46.48 -2.54 27.39
CA LYS A 867 45.39 -1.54 27.28
C LYS A 867 44.20 -1.84 28.17
N PHE A 868 44.01 -3.05 28.65
CA PHE A 868 42.87 -3.47 29.47
C PHE A 868 43.11 -3.20 30.95
N LYS A 869 42.46 -2.18 31.52
CA LYS A 869 42.35 -1.96 32.97
C LYS A 869 41.15 -2.70 33.50
N ILE A 870 41.30 -3.95 33.88
CA ILE A 870 40.20 -4.82 34.37
C ILE A 870 40.19 -4.77 35.91
N SER A 871 39.06 -4.47 36.55
CA SER A 871 38.91 -4.57 37.99
C SER A 871 38.81 -6.01 38.46
N GLU A 872 39.18 -6.29 39.71
CA GLU A 872 39.12 -7.64 40.29
C GLU A 872 37.71 -8.28 40.15
N GLU A 873 36.61 -7.51 40.37
CA GLU A 873 35.22 -7.99 40.19
C GLU A 873 34.95 -8.46 38.76
N LEU A 874 35.59 -7.88 37.75
CA LEU A 874 35.42 -8.25 36.35
C LEU A 874 36.33 -9.43 35.96
N ILE A 875 37.51 -9.60 36.59
CA ILE A 875 38.41 -10.73 36.33
C ILE A 875 37.73 -12.06 36.68
N GLU A 876 36.91 -12.12 37.73
CA GLU A 876 36.15 -13.32 38.09
C GLU A 876 35.17 -13.79 36.98
N LEU A 877 34.87 -12.93 36.02
CA LEU A 877 34.03 -13.25 34.86
C LEU A 877 34.80 -13.84 33.68
N ILE A 878 36.13 -13.85 33.69
CA ILE A 878 36.95 -14.45 32.68
C ILE A 878 37.24 -15.93 33.01
#